data_17e9f1b448a645a523e9ee2a29d3a8c4
#
_entry.id   17e9f1b448a645a523e9ee2a29d3a8c4
#
_cell.length_a   1.000
_cell.length_b   1.000
_cell.length_c   1.000
_cell.angle_alpha   90.00
_cell.angle_beta   90.00
_cell.angle_gamma   90.00
#
_symmetry.space_group_name_H-M   'P 1'
#
loop_
_entity.id
_entity.type
_entity.pdbx_description
1 polymer ?
#
loop_
_entity_poly.entity_id
_entity_poly.type
_entity_poly.pdbx_seq_one_letter_code
_entity_poly.pdbx_strand_id
1 'polypeptide(L)'
;IPDGNLFPKGTAKTRPEIYTMGHRNPYRISIDSHTGFLYWGDVGPDANVDSAGRGPRGYDEINQARNAGNYGWPYFVGDNQAYYRTTFSDSVTVVPGEKFDPAHPVNRSPNNTGLTDLPPARGAYIWYPYAPSPEFPIVGSGGRAAAAGPVFHRDDFRNAARPFPQYYDGKLFIYEFMRHWIMAVTMNAKGDLVSIERFMPSAKFSAPIEMEFGPSGDLYLLEYGTAWFQGNPDARLVRIEYNAGNRKPIVAVAVDRPTGALPMRVQLSSAGTMDLDEDSLHYAWTISRAGGGTVARLTQPNPSYTFTQPGTYTASLTVTDSHGARSTASVPIAAGNEPANVDIDLAGSNKTFFFPGVPVNYAVRVTDREDGSLQNGTIPASRVNVSAQYVKEGAASGGAATAAETGRKLIEGSDCLSCHQLTRKSIGPPYADVARKYKDSAVTARLVRKIREGGSGVWGNVAMPAHPALTDEQATAMLAYIMSLANRNPSGPSLPVRGTYVPPAGSGDSPAGVTVLRAAYTDLGAHGMPPITKEKEVVLRSPSVVVANGEMSEGVSKQSAPELPVEVTVVNRPGASVALKQIDLTGVGAVTFTAVAPAQYQAKGGKIEVHLDSTTGALLGGTEAIAPTAALAPLRLRTVLKPTAGVHDVYLVFRNADVTSDGFLFGVLTATFEATAR
;
A
#
# COMPACT_ATOMS: atom_id res chain seq x y z
N ILE A 1 28.86 -2.02 -32.53
CA ILE A 1 29.78 -1.95 -31.39
C ILE A 1 30.63 -0.73 -31.59
N PRO A 2 30.57 0.27 -30.72
CA PRO A 2 31.40 1.48 -30.82
C PRO A 2 32.87 1.17 -30.65
N ASP A 3 33.72 2.05 -31.16
CA ASP A 3 35.16 2.03 -30.89
C ASP A 3 35.43 2.57 -29.47
N GLY A 4 36.56 2.17 -28.85
CA GLY A 4 36.91 2.59 -27.49
C GLY A 4 36.43 1.67 -26.36
N ASN A 5 35.79 0.55 -26.67
CA ASN A 5 35.51 -0.52 -25.71
C ASN A 5 36.82 -1.21 -25.25
N LEU A 6 36.74 -1.95 -24.12
CA LEU A 6 37.90 -2.52 -23.44
C LEU A 6 38.74 -3.47 -24.34
N PHE A 7 38.04 -4.19 -25.24
CA PHE A 7 38.69 -5.13 -26.12
C PHE A 7 38.40 -4.80 -27.59
N PRO A 8 39.44 -4.62 -28.44
CA PRO A 8 39.28 -4.43 -29.88
C PRO A 8 38.52 -5.60 -30.52
N LYS A 9 37.77 -5.30 -31.59
CA LYS A 9 37.09 -6.34 -32.39
C LYS A 9 38.07 -7.36 -32.92
N GLY A 10 37.78 -8.67 -32.81
CA GLY A 10 38.62 -9.75 -33.25
C GLY A 10 39.69 -10.20 -32.24
N THR A 11 39.80 -9.60 -31.07
CA THR A 11 40.65 -10.07 -29.98
C THR A 11 40.18 -11.42 -29.48
N ALA A 12 40.98 -12.47 -29.62
CA ALA A 12 40.63 -13.82 -29.21
C ALA A 12 40.27 -13.89 -27.70
N LYS A 13 39.31 -14.75 -27.36
CA LYS A 13 38.85 -14.96 -25.97
C LYS A 13 38.28 -13.71 -25.28
N THR A 14 37.85 -12.69 -26.01
CA THR A 14 37.23 -11.46 -25.48
C THR A 14 35.85 -11.20 -26.11
N ARG A 15 35.14 -10.23 -25.55
CA ARG A 15 33.87 -9.70 -26.06
C ARG A 15 34.08 -8.21 -26.37
N PRO A 16 33.92 -7.78 -27.62
CA PRO A 16 34.15 -6.37 -27.99
C PRO A 16 33.04 -5.41 -27.48
N GLU A 17 31.95 -5.94 -26.97
CA GLU A 17 30.87 -5.18 -26.35
C GLU A 17 31.20 -4.66 -24.96
N ILE A 18 32.25 -5.21 -24.30
CA ILE A 18 32.62 -4.88 -22.93
C ILE A 18 33.28 -3.48 -22.90
N TYR A 19 32.62 -2.54 -22.23
CA TYR A 19 33.16 -1.25 -21.87
C TYR A 19 33.85 -1.30 -20.50
N THR A 20 33.18 -1.84 -19.48
CA THR A 20 33.72 -2.09 -18.16
C THR A 20 33.52 -3.55 -17.75
N MET A 21 34.41 -4.06 -16.92
CA MET A 21 34.36 -5.40 -16.34
C MET A 21 34.82 -5.36 -14.87
N GLY A 22 34.66 -6.48 -14.17
CA GLY A 22 35.08 -6.60 -12.78
C GLY A 22 34.09 -6.00 -11.79
N HIS A 23 32.81 -6.32 -11.93
CA HIS A 23 31.71 -5.90 -11.08
C HIS A 23 31.13 -7.06 -10.30
N ARG A 24 30.66 -6.81 -9.07
CA ARG A 24 29.94 -7.81 -8.28
C ARG A 24 28.43 -7.70 -8.47
N ASN A 25 27.87 -6.53 -8.17
CA ASN A 25 26.46 -6.26 -8.22
C ASN A 25 26.21 -4.77 -8.55
N PRO A 26 26.44 -4.35 -9.79
CA PRO A 26 26.18 -2.99 -10.23
C PRO A 26 24.68 -2.79 -10.34
N TYR A 27 24.12 -2.04 -9.39
CA TYR A 27 22.66 -1.94 -9.26
C TYR A 27 22.06 -0.77 -10.01
N ARG A 28 22.70 0.41 -9.97
CA ARG A 28 22.25 1.61 -10.69
C ARG A 28 23.42 2.27 -11.40
N ILE A 29 23.16 2.65 -12.64
CA ILE A 29 24.14 3.27 -13.52
C ILE A 29 23.61 4.61 -14.03
N SER A 30 24.51 5.56 -14.28
CA SER A 30 24.21 6.86 -14.89
C SER A 30 25.31 7.27 -15.85
N ILE A 31 24.94 7.88 -16.96
CA ILE A 31 25.89 8.45 -17.93
C ILE A 31 25.75 9.96 -17.90
N ASP A 32 26.83 10.66 -17.61
CA ASP A 32 26.88 12.10 -17.71
C ASP A 32 26.78 12.55 -19.17
N SER A 33 25.74 13.31 -19.49
CA SER A 33 25.45 13.78 -20.85
C SER A 33 26.52 14.70 -21.43
N HIS A 34 27.30 15.41 -20.59
CA HIS A 34 28.32 16.37 -21.01
C HIS A 34 29.69 15.77 -21.17
N THR A 35 30.09 14.85 -20.30
CA THR A 35 31.41 14.24 -20.34
C THR A 35 31.45 12.85 -20.96
N GLY A 36 30.30 12.18 -21.02
CA GLY A 36 30.17 10.77 -21.40
C GLY A 36 30.75 9.82 -20.33
N PHE A 37 31.05 10.30 -19.14
CA PHE A 37 31.55 9.44 -18.04
C PHE A 37 30.38 8.57 -17.54
N LEU A 38 30.72 7.29 -17.27
CA LEU A 38 29.79 6.34 -16.70
C LEU A 38 29.99 6.26 -15.18
N TYR A 39 28.92 6.35 -14.42
CA TYR A 39 28.88 6.20 -12.97
C TYR A 39 27.97 5.03 -12.60
N TRP A 40 28.34 4.27 -11.56
CA TRP A 40 27.48 3.23 -10.99
C TRP A 40 27.81 2.97 -9.53
N GLY A 41 26.80 2.51 -8.78
CA GLY A 41 27.00 1.89 -7.49
C GLY A 41 27.23 0.39 -7.65
N ASP A 42 28.17 -0.18 -6.93
CA ASP A 42 28.44 -1.62 -6.91
C ASP A 42 28.34 -2.14 -5.46
N VAL A 43 27.38 -3.01 -5.21
CA VAL A 43 27.17 -3.60 -3.89
C VAL A 43 28.21 -4.69 -3.65
N GLY A 44 29.06 -4.46 -2.70
CA GLY A 44 30.20 -5.31 -2.36
C GLY A 44 29.82 -6.55 -1.52
N PRO A 45 30.79 -7.43 -1.22
CA PRO A 45 30.55 -8.67 -0.48
C PRO A 45 30.23 -8.42 1.00
N ASP A 46 29.37 -9.28 1.58
CA ASP A 46 28.90 -9.22 2.97
C ASP A 46 29.99 -9.73 3.96
N ALA A 47 31.15 -9.10 3.95
CA ALA A 47 32.27 -9.40 4.84
C ALA A 47 32.49 -8.21 5.79
N ASN A 48 32.26 -8.41 7.09
CA ASN A 48 32.33 -7.34 8.09
C ASN A 48 33.75 -7.02 8.55
N VAL A 49 34.71 -7.96 8.42
CA VAL A 49 36.07 -7.84 8.91
C VAL A 49 37.10 -8.33 7.89
N ASP A 50 38.31 -7.81 7.98
CA ASP A 50 39.45 -8.35 7.25
C ASP A 50 39.76 -9.75 7.74
N SER A 51 40.13 -10.65 6.83
CA SER A 51 40.45 -12.03 7.15
C SER A 51 41.89 -12.37 6.73
N ALA A 52 42.66 -12.80 7.70
CA ALA A 52 44.05 -13.20 7.41
C ALA A 52 44.08 -14.33 6.38
N GLY A 53 44.88 -14.17 5.33
CA GLY A 53 45.02 -15.13 4.24
C GLY A 53 43.85 -15.20 3.27
N ARG A 54 42.76 -14.43 3.49
CA ARG A 54 41.65 -14.25 2.51
C ARG A 54 41.63 -12.86 1.90
N GLY A 55 41.83 -11.82 2.70
CA GLY A 55 41.88 -10.46 2.22
C GLY A 55 40.97 -9.48 2.97
N PRO A 56 40.64 -8.33 2.34
CA PRO A 56 39.87 -7.27 2.96
C PRO A 56 38.44 -7.64 3.24
N ARG A 57 37.81 -6.88 4.14
CA ARG A 57 36.33 -6.83 4.32
C ARG A 57 35.64 -6.37 3.05
N GLY A 58 34.34 -6.48 3.02
CA GLY A 58 33.54 -5.96 1.93
C GLY A 58 33.42 -4.44 1.96
N TYR A 59 33.44 -3.84 0.78
CA TYR A 59 33.17 -2.43 0.54
C TYR A 59 32.12 -2.30 -0.54
N ASP A 60 31.17 -1.39 -0.35
CA ASP A 60 30.37 -0.88 -1.45
C ASP A 60 31.14 0.24 -2.15
N GLU A 61 30.88 0.40 -3.43
CA GLU A 61 31.64 1.28 -4.30
C GLU A 61 30.71 2.18 -5.10
N ILE A 62 31.10 3.45 -5.23
CA ILE A 62 30.68 4.29 -6.35
C ILE A 62 31.87 4.33 -7.31
N ASN A 63 31.63 3.93 -8.52
CA ASN A 63 32.66 3.84 -9.56
C ASN A 63 32.47 4.92 -10.63
N GLN A 64 33.53 5.35 -11.25
CA GLN A 64 33.57 6.29 -12.37
C GLN A 64 34.42 5.73 -13.51
N ALA A 65 33.82 5.58 -14.70
CA ALA A 65 34.55 5.24 -15.90
C ALA A 65 34.67 6.44 -16.86
N ARG A 66 35.85 6.99 -17.00
CA ARG A 66 36.19 8.01 -18.02
C ARG A 66 36.56 7.39 -19.36
N ASN A 67 36.94 6.13 -19.35
CA ASN A 67 37.22 5.26 -20.49
C ASN A 67 37.08 3.80 -20.05
N ALA A 68 37.11 2.87 -21.01
CA ALA A 68 36.94 1.46 -20.75
C ALA A 68 37.97 0.91 -19.74
N GLY A 69 37.56 -0.02 -18.85
CA GLY A 69 38.45 -0.50 -17.78
C GLY A 69 37.93 -1.74 -17.04
N ASN A 70 38.85 -2.30 -16.23
CA ASN A 70 38.61 -3.38 -15.28
C ASN A 70 38.49 -2.80 -13.87
N TYR A 71 37.40 -3.06 -13.14
CA TYR A 71 37.12 -2.54 -11.79
C TYR A 71 37.31 -3.58 -10.68
N GLY A 72 37.98 -4.68 -11.00
CA GLY A 72 38.71 -5.51 -10.04
C GLY A 72 37.98 -6.73 -9.50
N TRP A 73 36.68 -6.74 -9.35
CA TRP A 73 35.97 -7.89 -8.79
C TRP A 73 36.14 -9.15 -9.67
N PRO A 74 36.40 -10.34 -9.08
CA PRO A 74 36.40 -10.71 -7.65
C PRO A 74 37.75 -10.66 -6.95
N TYR A 75 38.77 -10.07 -7.54
CA TYR A 75 40.16 -10.10 -7.01
C TYR A 75 40.49 -8.91 -6.14
N PHE A 76 39.79 -7.79 -6.34
CA PHE A 76 39.99 -6.53 -5.64
C PHE A 76 38.64 -5.92 -5.22
N VAL A 77 38.70 -5.08 -4.20
CA VAL A 77 37.54 -4.30 -3.69
C VAL A 77 38.03 -2.95 -3.17
N GLY A 78 37.18 -1.92 -3.20
CA GLY A 78 37.49 -0.56 -2.75
C GLY A 78 38.62 0.05 -3.59
N ASP A 79 39.63 0.62 -2.94
CA ASP A 79 40.81 1.17 -3.63
C ASP A 79 41.81 0.05 -3.97
N ASN A 80 41.42 -0.87 -4.81
CA ASN A 80 42.22 -2.02 -5.23
C ASN A 80 42.78 -2.87 -4.08
N GLN A 81 42.05 -2.96 -2.95
CA GLN A 81 42.45 -3.84 -1.85
C GLN A 81 42.32 -5.30 -2.31
N ALA A 82 43.44 -6.00 -2.33
CA ALA A 82 43.59 -7.30 -2.97
C ALA A 82 43.20 -8.47 -2.04
N TYR A 83 42.42 -9.39 -2.58
CA TYR A 83 42.20 -10.71 -1.99
C TYR A 83 43.39 -11.63 -2.21
N TYR A 84 43.40 -12.76 -1.51
CA TYR A 84 44.33 -13.86 -1.75
C TYR A 84 43.66 -14.94 -2.58
N ARG A 85 44.43 -15.59 -3.45
CA ARG A 85 44.02 -16.85 -4.01
C ARG A 85 43.91 -17.86 -2.88
N THR A 86 42.74 -18.38 -2.62
CA THR A 86 42.48 -19.35 -1.56
C THR A 86 42.05 -20.68 -2.13
N THR A 87 42.51 -21.74 -1.50
CA THR A 87 42.00 -23.10 -1.67
C THR A 87 41.48 -23.61 -0.33
N PHE A 88 40.76 -24.70 -0.34
CA PHE A 88 40.26 -25.32 0.87
C PHE A 88 40.83 -26.73 0.98
N SER A 89 41.48 -27.06 2.11
CA SER A 89 41.97 -28.41 2.36
C SER A 89 40.86 -29.38 2.70
N ASP A 90 39.79 -28.83 3.26
CA ASP A 90 38.49 -29.47 3.48
C ASP A 90 37.40 -28.42 3.17
N SER A 91 36.16 -28.66 3.52
CA SER A 91 35.06 -27.70 3.24
C SER A 91 35.14 -26.38 4.05
N VAL A 92 36.06 -26.26 5.01
CA VAL A 92 36.12 -25.15 5.97
C VAL A 92 37.52 -24.51 6.06
N THR A 93 38.60 -25.31 6.04
CA THR A 93 39.94 -24.82 6.29
C THR A 93 40.51 -24.10 5.08
N VAL A 94 40.75 -22.80 5.23
CA VAL A 94 41.31 -21.91 4.20
C VAL A 94 42.83 -22.11 4.10
N VAL A 95 43.32 -22.39 2.90
CA VAL A 95 44.75 -22.41 2.59
C VAL A 95 45.07 -21.18 1.75
N PRO A 96 45.75 -20.17 2.30
CA PRO A 96 46.12 -18.97 1.56
C PRO A 96 47.15 -19.29 0.47
N GLY A 97 46.94 -18.75 -0.71
CA GLY A 97 47.92 -18.72 -1.80
C GLY A 97 48.55 -17.33 -1.96
N GLU A 98 48.90 -17.01 -3.19
CA GLU A 98 49.47 -15.69 -3.56
C GLU A 98 48.39 -14.60 -3.45
N LYS A 99 48.80 -13.39 -3.07
CA LYS A 99 47.94 -12.20 -3.11
C LYS A 99 47.82 -11.71 -4.54
N PHE A 100 46.62 -11.32 -4.97
CA PHE A 100 46.43 -10.78 -6.31
C PHE A 100 47.16 -9.41 -6.47
N ASP A 101 47.67 -9.18 -7.69
CA ASP A 101 48.32 -7.92 -8.06
C ASP A 101 47.39 -7.09 -8.94
N PRO A 102 46.98 -5.87 -8.55
CA PRO A 102 46.05 -5.05 -9.34
C PRO A 102 46.67 -4.54 -10.66
N ALA A 103 47.99 -4.46 -10.76
CA ALA A 103 48.66 -4.11 -12.01
C ALA A 103 48.66 -5.26 -13.03
N HIS A 104 48.67 -6.51 -12.55
CA HIS A 104 48.75 -7.72 -13.36
C HIS A 104 47.74 -8.78 -12.85
N PRO A 105 46.43 -8.53 -12.95
CA PRO A 105 45.44 -9.50 -12.47
C PRO A 105 45.41 -10.75 -13.34
N VAL A 106 45.38 -11.93 -12.70
CA VAL A 106 45.43 -13.23 -13.40
C VAL A 106 44.24 -14.09 -13.03
N ASN A 107 43.45 -14.46 -14.03
CA ASN A 107 42.33 -15.39 -13.89
C ASN A 107 42.75 -16.83 -14.22
N ARG A 108 43.03 -17.63 -13.19
CA ARG A 108 43.38 -19.04 -13.29
C ARG A 108 42.21 -19.94 -12.86
N SER A 109 40.97 -19.45 -12.92
CA SER A 109 39.80 -20.31 -12.65
C SER A 109 39.74 -21.47 -13.63
N PRO A 110 39.46 -22.70 -13.16
CA PRO A 110 39.32 -23.86 -14.05
C PRO A 110 38.19 -23.71 -15.06
N ASN A 111 37.22 -22.83 -14.78
CA ASN A 111 36.11 -22.53 -15.67
C ASN A 111 36.33 -21.33 -16.59
N ASN A 112 37.55 -20.73 -16.56
CA ASN A 112 37.85 -19.58 -17.40
C ASN A 112 37.95 -19.95 -18.86
N THR A 113 37.06 -19.40 -19.71
CA THR A 113 37.11 -19.50 -21.16
C THR A 113 37.65 -18.23 -21.85
N GLY A 114 37.91 -17.18 -21.07
CA GLY A 114 38.41 -15.89 -21.48
C GLY A 114 39.93 -15.75 -21.40
N LEU A 115 40.41 -14.52 -21.22
CA LEU A 115 41.81 -14.21 -21.00
C LEU A 115 42.25 -14.71 -19.62
N THR A 116 43.52 -15.18 -19.56
CA THR A 116 44.20 -15.48 -18.31
C THR A 116 44.77 -14.18 -17.70
N ASP A 117 45.49 -13.42 -18.48
CA ASP A 117 46.03 -12.11 -18.06
C ASP A 117 44.99 -11.05 -18.35
N LEU A 118 44.49 -10.40 -17.29
CA LEU A 118 43.42 -9.41 -17.37
C LEU A 118 43.99 -7.99 -17.45
N PRO A 119 43.23 -7.03 -17.99
CA PRO A 119 43.62 -5.61 -17.91
C PRO A 119 43.83 -5.17 -16.46
N PRO A 120 44.77 -4.23 -16.20
CA PRO A 120 45.00 -3.68 -14.86
C PRO A 120 43.70 -3.21 -14.19
N ALA A 121 43.60 -3.49 -12.91
CA ALA A 121 42.44 -3.10 -12.12
C ALA A 121 42.48 -1.61 -11.76
N ARG A 122 41.31 -0.97 -11.72
CA ARG A 122 41.10 0.41 -11.27
C ARG A 122 40.40 0.40 -9.93
N GLY A 123 40.88 1.22 -8.99
CA GLY A 123 40.19 1.42 -7.72
C GLY A 123 38.91 2.19 -7.87
N ALA A 124 38.01 2.00 -6.90
CA ALA A 124 36.74 2.70 -6.81
C ALA A 124 36.92 4.22 -6.65
N TYR A 125 35.96 4.99 -7.09
CA TYR A 125 35.90 6.44 -6.95
C TYR A 125 35.58 6.88 -5.52
N ILE A 126 34.58 6.21 -4.89
CA ILE A 126 34.24 6.33 -3.48
C ILE A 126 33.93 4.91 -2.98
N TRP A 127 34.42 4.54 -1.79
CA TRP A 127 34.21 3.20 -1.23
C TRP A 127 33.99 3.26 0.28
N TYR A 128 33.19 2.35 0.81
CA TYR A 128 32.92 2.32 2.24
C TYR A 128 32.48 0.94 2.74
N PRO A 129 32.91 0.55 3.97
CA PRO A 129 32.53 -0.71 4.60
C PRO A 129 31.23 -0.58 5.42
N TYR A 130 30.82 -1.64 6.13
CA TYR A 130 29.79 -1.57 7.17
C TYR A 130 30.17 -0.68 8.35
N ALA A 131 31.44 -0.70 8.76
CA ALA A 131 32.00 0.18 9.77
C ALA A 131 32.12 1.63 9.26
N PRO A 132 32.35 2.63 10.13
CA PRO A 132 32.71 3.97 9.68
C PRO A 132 33.93 3.94 8.75
N SER A 133 33.85 4.66 7.63
CA SER A 133 34.98 4.80 6.70
C SER A 133 35.90 5.89 7.17
N PRO A 134 37.24 5.62 7.33
CA PRO A 134 38.21 6.66 7.60
C PRO A 134 38.36 7.65 6.44
N GLU A 135 38.28 7.17 5.20
CA GLU A 135 38.40 7.96 3.98
C GLU A 135 37.15 8.79 3.68
N PHE A 136 35.99 8.23 3.96
CA PHE A 136 34.69 8.85 3.68
C PHE A 136 33.78 8.85 4.92
N PRO A 137 34.12 9.56 6.00
CA PRO A 137 33.35 9.50 7.27
C PRO A 137 31.90 9.98 7.12
N ILE A 138 31.61 10.83 6.12
CA ILE A 138 30.29 11.38 5.87
C ILE A 138 29.26 10.31 5.45
N VAL A 139 29.70 9.18 4.90
CA VAL A 139 28.79 8.10 4.48
C VAL A 139 28.18 7.35 5.67
N GLY A 140 28.78 7.47 6.87
CA GLY A 140 28.31 6.84 8.09
C GLY A 140 28.66 5.35 8.17
N SER A 141 27.84 4.57 8.88
CA SER A 141 28.00 3.11 9.08
C SER A 141 26.66 2.39 9.02
N GLY A 142 26.68 1.06 9.01
CA GLY A 142 25.47 0.22 8.96
C GLY A 142 25.36 -0.53 7.64
N GLY A 143 24.15 -0.96 7.30
CA GLY A 143 23.82 -1.62 6.04
C GLY A 143 24.34 -0.84 4.82
N ARG A 144 24.48 -1.52 3.67
CA ARG A 144 25.05 -0.93 2.45
C ARG A 144 24.30 -1.41 1.22
N ALA A 145 23.98 -0.50 0.32
CA ALA A 145 23.56 -0.74 -1.04
C ALA A 145 23.76 0.55 -1.86
N ALA A 146 24.98 0.74 -2.35
CA ALA A 146 25.41 1.93 -3.07
C ALA A 146 24.73 2.07 -4.43
N ALA A 147 24.32 3.31 -4.77
CA ALA A 147 23.75 3.64 -6.06
C ALA A 147 24.29 5.00 -6.57
N ALA A 148 24.50 5.10 -7.88
CA ALA A 148 24.84 6.36 -8.54
C ALA A 148 23.61 6.90 -9.29
N GLY A 149 23.36 8.19 -9.08
CA GLY A 149 22.34 8.96 -9.77
C GLY A 149 22.95 9.86 -10.86
N PRO A 150 22.19 10.83 -11.37
CA PRO A 150 22.63 11.71 -12.45
C PRO A 150 23.66 12.75 -12.03
N VAL A 151 24.43 13.24 -12.99
CA VAL A 151 25.13 14.53 -12.88
C VAL A 151 24.17 15.62 -13.30
N PHE A 152 23.99 16.63 -12.47
CA PHE A 152 23.11 17.76 -12.82
C PHE A 152 23.87 18.78 -13.66
N HIS A 153 23.31 19.12 -14.81
CA HIS A 153 23.80 20.21 -15.66
C HIS A 153 22.69 21.23 -15.86
N ARG A 154 22.90 22.43 -15.31
CA ARG A 154 21.88 23.49 -15.40
C ARG A 154 21.53 23.86 -16.85
N ASP A 155 22.48 23.74 -17.73
CA ASP A 155 22.33 24.05 -19.14
C ASP A 155 21.33 23.13 -19.87
N ASP A 156 21.14 21.91 -19.39
CA ASP A 156 20.15 20.98 -19.93
C ASP A 156 18.71 21.46 -19.64
N PHE A 157 18.57 22.37 -18.67
CA PHE A 157 17.28 22.88 -18.18
C PHE A 157 17.11 24.41 -18.40
N ARG A 158 17.74 25.01 -19.40
CA ARG A 158 17.72 26.47 -19.65
C ARG A 158 16.31 27.04 -19.79
N ASN A 159 15.38 26.27 -20.32
CA ASN A 159 13.99 26.66 -20.56
C ASN A 159 13.03 26.18 -19.47
N ALA A 160 13.53 25.53 -18.44
CA ALA A 160 12.69 25.05 -17.34
C ALA A 160 12.28 26.22 -16.45
N ALA A 161 11.01 26.20 -16.00
CA ALA A 161 10.48 27.27 -15.15
C ALA A 161 11.16 27.27 -13.74
N ARG A 162 11.62 26.11 -13.28
CA ARG A 162 12.17 25.92 -11.93
C ARG A 162 13.35 24.93 -11.92
N PRO A 163 14.43 25.22 -12.68
CA PRO A 163 15.60 24.34 -12.68
C PRO A 163 16.25 24.33 -11.30
N PHE A 164 16.89 23.22 -10.94
CA PHE A 164 17.69 23.15 -9.72
C PHE A 164 18.71 24.30 -9.63
N PRO A 165 19.13 24.66 -8.40
CA PRO A 165 20.06 25.78 -8.19
C PRO A 165 21.38 25.60 -8.94
N GLN A 166 21.99 26.71 -9.40
CA GLN A 166 23.32 26.76 -9.98
C GLN A 166 24.37 26.10 -9.07
N TYR A 167 24.14 26.08 -7.77
CA TYR A 167 25.01 25.44 -6.79
C TYR A 167 25.29 23.95 -7.09
N TYR A 168 24.33 23.25 -7.70
CA TYR A 168 24.45 21.83 -8.02
C TYR A 168 24.99 21.58 -9.45
N ASP A 169 25.27 22.62 -10.23
CA ASP A 169 25.76 22.47 -11.58
C ASP A 169 27.08 21.69 -11.63
N GLY A 170 27.15 20.64 -12.43
CA GLY A 170 28.29 19.73 -12.55
C GLY A 170 28.48 18.77 -11.35
N LYS A 171 27.55 18.69 -10.39
CA LYS A 171 27.65 17.74 -9.28
C LYS A 171 26.97 16.41 -9.61
N LEU A 172 27.62 15.31 -9.24
CA LEU A 172 27.09 13.97 -9.29
C LEU A 172 26.24 13.72 -8.03
N PHE A 173 25.02 13.23 -8.21
CA PHE A 173 24.21 12.74 -7.11
C PHE A 173 24.47 11.25 -6.89
N ILE A 174 24.70 10.86 -5.64
CA ILE A 174 24.82 9.47 -5.22
C ILE A 174 23.83 9.21 -4.08
N TYR A 175 23.37 7.99 -3.94
CA TYR A 175 22.40 7.66 -2.90
C TYR A 175 22.61 6.25 -2.36
N GLU A 176 21.98 5.99 -1.22
CA GLU A 176 22.21 4.75 -0.48
C GLU A 176 20.88 4.21 0.07
N PHE A 177 20.56 3.02 -0.36
CA PHE A 177 19.31 2.37 -0.03
C PHE A 177 19.17 2.02 1.47
N MET A 178 20.22 1.43 2.08
CA MET A 178 20.19 0.95 3.47
C MET A 178 20.46 2.05 4.50
N ARG A 179 21.16 3.12 4.11
CA ARG A 179 21.50 4.25 4.99
C ARG A 179 20.62 5.46 4.77
N HIS A 180 19.67 5.37 3.83
CA HIS A 180 18.64 6.37 3.59
C HIS A 180 19.17 7.80 3.36
N TRP A 181 20.28 7.95 2.63
CA TRP A 181 20.84 9.25 2.32
C TRP A 181 21.01 9.49 0.82
N ILE A 182 21.00 10.77 0.46
CA ILE A 182 21.43 11.28 -0.83
C ILE A 182 22.58 12.24 -0.59
N MET A 183 23.60 12.20 -1.45
CA MET A 183 24.74 13.12 -1.38
C MET A 183 25.01 13.73 -2.74
N ALA A 184 25.53 14.97 -2.72
CA ALA A 184 26.04 15.65 -3.89
C ALA A 184 27.59 15.63 -3.86
N VAL A 185 28.17 15.13 -4.93
CA VAL A 185 29.62 15.00 -5.12
C VAL A 185 30.11 16.14 -6.00
N THR A 186 30.96 16.99 -5.48
CA THR A 186 31.61 18.04 -6.23
C THR A 186 32.87 17.48 -6.91
N MET A 187 32.98 17.70 -8.20
CA MET A 187 34.09 17.27 -9.03
C MET A 187 34.82 18.49 -9.60
N ASN A 188 36.12 18.32 -9.89
CA ASN A 188 36.84 19.30 -10.69
C ASN A 188 36.58 19.12 -12.20
N ALA A 189 37.13 19.99 -13.05
CA ALA A 189 36.95 19.93 -14.49
C ALA A 189 37.46 18.63 -15.16
N LYS A 190 38.29 17.84 -14.46
CA LYS A 190 38.77 16.54 -14.92
C LYS A 190 37.89 15.38 -14.43
N GLY A 191 36.91 15.66 -13.60
CA GLY A 191 36.04 14.66 -12.94
C GLY A 191 36.65 14.07 -11.67
N ASP A 192 37.75 14.63 -11.11
CA ASP A 192 38.30 14.14 -9.85
C ASP A 192 37.47 14.63 -8.68
N LEU A 193 37.37 13.81 -7.64
CA LEU A 193 36.62 14.11 -6.41
C LEU A 193 37.25 15.32 -5.69
N VAL A 194 36.41 16.31 -5.37
CA VAL A 194 36.80 17.49 -4.56
C VAL A 194 36.15 17.40 -3.17
N SER A 195 34.86 17.16 -3.09
CA SER A 195 34.14 17.07 -1.82
C SER A 195 32.82 16.30 -1.97
N ILE A 196 32.30 15.83 -0.85
CA ILE A 196 31.01 15.17 -0.74
C ILE A 196 30.20 15.89 0.34
N GLU A 197 28.93 16.16 0.08
CA GLU A 197 28.03 16.79 1.03
C GLU A 197 26.66 16.09 1.08
N ARG A 198 25.98 16.16 2.21
CA ARG A 198 24.59 15.66 2.35
C ARG A 198 23.65 16.55 1.54
N PHE A 199 22.85 15.92 0.69
CA PHE A 199 21.73 16.59 0.04
C PHE A 199 20.51 16.52 0.95
N MET A 200 19.87 17.67 1.24
CA MET A 200 18.72 17.82 2.13
C MET A 200 18.88 17.06 3.48
N PRO A 201 19.86 17.43 4.31
CA PRO A 201 20.26 16.65 5.50
C PRO A 201 19.15 16.51 6.56
N SER A 202 18.13 17.39 6.56
CA SER A 202 16.95 17.32 7.43
C SER A 202 15.83 16.44 6.85
N ALA A 203 15.87 16.08 5.57
CA ALA A 203 14.88 15.21 4.95
C ALA A 203 15.10 13.74 5.36
N LYS A 204 13.98 13.02 5.49
CA LYS A 204 13.99 11.57 5.71
C LYS A 204 13.63 10.87 4.40
N PHE A 205 14.57 10.18 3.84
CA PHE A 205 14.37 9.33 2.67
C PHE A 205 14.02 7.90 3.09
N SER A 206 13.12 7.24 2.36
CA SER A 206 12.68 5.87 2.64
C SER A 206 13.26 4.87 1.63
N ALA A 207 14.55 4.51 1.80
CA ALA A 207 15.28 3.60 0.91
C ALA A 207 15.20 4.01 -0.57
N PRO A 208 15.95 5.04 -0.99
CA PRO A 208 15.97 5.50 -2.38
C PRO A 208 16.53 4.42 -3.31
N ILE A 209 15.84 4.14 -4.43
CA ILE A 209 16.20 3.08 -5.38
C ILE A 209 16.42 3.57 -6.82
N GLU A 210 15.92 4.77 -7.15
CA GLU A 210 16.13 5.38 -8.46
C GLU A 210 16.05 6.90 -8.35
N MET A 211 16.78 7.61 -9.19
CA MET A 211 16.83 9.07 -9.19
C MET A 211 17.11 9.61 -10.60
N GLU A 212 16.25 10.54 -11.05
CA GLU A 212 16.37 11.17 -12.38
C GLU A 212 15.91 12.62 -12.35
N PHE A 213 16.52 13.48 -13.17
CA PHE A 213 15.99 14.81 -13.42
C PHE A 213 14.91 14.78 -14.51
N GLY A 214 13.75 15.28 -14.19
CA GLY A 214 12.66 15.44 -15.14
C GLY A 214 12.82 16.66 -16.06
N PRO A 215 11.99 16.78 -17.11
CA PRO A 215 12.11 17.85 -18.13
C PRO A 215 11.92 19.26 -17.60
N SER A 216 11.31 19.41 -16.42
CA SER A 216 11.14 20.70 -15.74
C SER A 216 12.35 21.08 -14.86
N GLY A 217 13.40 20.26 -14.80
CA GLY A 217 14.54 20.44 -13.94
C GLY A 217 14.31 20.05 -12.47
N ASP A 218 13.18 19.47 -12.17
CA ASP A 218 12.87 18.89 -10.86
C ASP A 218 13.55 17.52 -10.72
N LEU A 219 13.99 17.16 -9.52
CA LEU A 219 14.55 15.85 -9.24
C LEU A 219 13.44 14.87 -8.83
N TYR A 220 13.34 13.75 -9.54
CA TYR A 220 12.45 12.65 -9.18
C TYR A 220 13.22 11.56 -8.45
N LEU A 221 12.63 11.05 -7.38
CA LEU A 221 13.20 10.02 -6.53
C LEU A 221 12.16 8.93 -6.33
N LEU A 222 12.52 7.69 -6.64
CA LEU A 222 11.72 6.52 -6.32
C LEU A 222 12.21 5.94 -4.98
N GLU A 223 11.32 5.81 -4.02
CA GLU A 223 11.58 5.24 -2.69
C GLU A 223 10.88 3.89 -2.52
N TYR A 224 11.63 2.90 -2.04
CA TYR A 224 11.14 1.55 -1.80
C TYR A 224 10.22 1.45 -0.58
N GLY A 225 10.44 2.29 0.44
CA GLY A 225 9.80 2.21 1.74
C GLY A 225 10.67 1.53 2.80
N THR A 226 10.15 1.46 4.02
CA THR A 226 10.97 1.08 5.20
C THR A 226 11.05 -0.42 5.46
N ALA A 227 10.14 -1.24 4.96
CA ALA A 227 10.10 -2.68 5.21
C ALA A 227 10.77 -3.48 4.08
N TRP A 228 11.67 -4.40 4.46
CA TRP A 228 12.40 -5.26 3.52
C TRP A 228 11.53 -6.43 3.04
N PHE A 229 11.49 -6.67 1.74
CA PHE A 229 10.72 -7.76 1.09
C PHE A 229 9.23 -7.83 1.46
N GLN A 230 8.61 -6.70 1.77
CA GLN A 230 7.19 -6.61 2.07
C GLN A 230 6.52 -5.55 1.19
N GLY A 231 5.18 -5.57 1.13
CA GLY A 231 4.41 -4.46 0.58
C GLY A 231 4.56 -3.23 1.48
N ASN A 232 5.16 -2.17 0.97
CA ASN A 232 5.44 -0.96 1.72
C ASN A 232 4.39 0.11 1.45
N PRO A 233 3.56 0.50 2.43
CA PRO A 233 2.60 1.60 2.26
C PRO A 233 3.27 2.97 2.15
N ASP A 234 4.54 3.09 2.53
CA ASP A 234 5.37 4.29 2.43
C ASP A 234 6.30 4.30 1.19
N ALA A 235 6.20 3.30 0.30
CA ALA A 235 6.83 3.35 -1.02
C ALA A 235 6.17 4.45 -1.87
N ARG A 236 6.99 5.27 -2.52
CA ARG A 236 6.49 6.46 -3.23
C ARG A 236 7.42 6.95 -4.33
N LEU A 237 6.84 7.67 -5.29
CA LEU A 237 7.57 8.53 -6.21
C LEU A 237 7.55 9.95 -5.64
N VAL A 238 8.72 10.49 -5.34
CA VAL A 238 8.91 11.84 -4.79
C VAL A 238 9.39 12.76 -5.89
N ARG A 239 8.85 13.97 -5.94
CA ARG A 239 9.38 15.06 -6.75
C ARG A 239 9.97 16.13 -5.82
N ILE A 240 11.23 16.42 -6.00
CA ILE A 240 11.96 17.47 -5.28
C ILE A 240 12.11 18.64 -6.24
N GLU A 241 11.42 19.72 -5.95
CA GLU A 241 11.45 20.94 -6.75
C GLU A 241 12.11 22.09 -6.00
N TYR A 242 12.86 22.89 -6.73
CA TYR A 242 13.43 24.14 -6.22
C TYR A 242 12.52 25.32 -6.51
N ASN A 243 12.31 26.15 -5.50
CA ASN A 243 11.57 27.40 -5.64
C ASN A 243 12.40 28.54 -5.02
N ALA A 244 12.80 29.50 -5.84
CA ALA A 244 13.55 30.68 -5.40
C ALA A 244 12.56 31.81 -5.05
N GLY A 245 11.86 31.71 -3.95
CA GLY A 245 10.91 32.74 -3.52
C GLY A 245 9.83 32.21 -2.63
N ASN A 246 8.96 33.09 -2.17
CA ASN A 246 7.83 32.75 -1.32
C ASN A 246 6.81 31.87 -2.03
N ARG A 247 6.43 30.75 -1.44
CA ARG A 247 5.38 29.85 -1.90
C ARG A 247 4.06 30.21 -1.26
N LYS A 248 2.97 30.02 -1.98
CA LYS A 248 1.64 30.19 -1.42
C LYS A 248 1.34 29.07 -0.41
N PRO A 249 0.64 29.38 0.69
CA PRO A 249 0.16 28.36 1.59
C PRO A 249 -0.66 27.26 0.89
N ILE A 250 -0.52 26.02 1.32
CA ILE A 250 -1.40 24.91 0.94
C ILE A 250 -2.56 24.91 1.92
N VAL A 251 -3.78 25.16 1.44
CA VAL A 251 -4.96 25.26 2.30
C VAL A 251 -5.76 23.98 2.27
N ALA A 252 -5.96 23.37 3.43
CA ALA A 252 -6.89 22.27 3.66
C ALA A 252 -8.10 22.79 4.48
N VAL A 253 -9.30 22.33 4.10
CA VAL A 253 -10.54 22.65 4.82
C VAL A 253 -11.35 21.41 5.04
N ALA A 254 -11.93 21.30 6.23
CA ALA A 254 -12.86 20.24 6.57
C ALA A 254 -13.97 20.79 7.52
N VAL A 255 -15.03 20.01 7.64
CA VAL A 255 -16.14 20.27 8.54
C VAL A 255 -16.59 18.97 9.18
N ASP A 256 -16.90 19.00 10.49
CA ASP A 256 -17.32 17.79 11.23
C ASP A 256 -18.66 17.23 10.75
N ARG A 257 -19.55 18.09 10.27
CA ARG A 257 -20.84 17.70 9.66
C ARG A 257 -21.24 18.68 8.55
N PRO A 258 -21.33 18.21 7.30
CA PRO A 258 -21.73 19.05 6.18
C PRO A 258 -23.26 19.25 6.08
N THR A 259 -24.07 18.41 6.78
CA THR A 259 -25.54 18.50 6.79
C THR A 259 -26.07 18.27 8.20
N GLY A 260 -27.23 18.82 8.53
CA GLY A 260 -27.87 18.60 9.82
C GLY A 260 -29.10 19.47 10.06
N ALA A 261 -29.90 19.05 11.04
CA ALA A 261 -31.07 19.79 11.51
C ALA A 261 -30.70 21.10 12.24
N LEU A 262 -31.62 22.04 12.29
CA LEU A 262 -31.44 23.32 12.97
C LEU A 262 -31.81 23.25 14.46
N PRO A 263 -31.12 24.01 15.34
CA PRO A 263 -29.91 24.77 15.08
C PRO A 263 -28.70 23.84 14.89
N MET A 264 -27.93 24.07 13.80
CA MET A 264 -26.83 23.23 13.40
C MET A 264 -25.48 23.88 13.81
N ARG A 265 -24.84 23.36 14.83
CA ARG A 265 -23.49 23.73 15.20
C ARG A 265 -22.48 22.92 14.40
N VAL A 266 -21.53 23.60 13.78
CA VAL A 266 -20.50 23.03 12.91
C VAL A 266 -19.14 23.45 13.42
N GLN A 267 -18.20 22.51 13.45
CA GLN A 267 -16.79 22.76 13.71
C GLN A 267 -16.06 22.82 12.37
N LEU A 268 -15.51 23.98 12.01
CA LEU A 268 -14.64 24.14 10.86
C LEU A 268 -13.21 23.77 11.23
N SER A 269 -12.48 23.18 10.30
CA SER A 269 -11.09 22.76 10.51
C SER A 269 -10.20 23.19 9.35
N SER A 270 -9.04 23.74 9.70
CA SER A 270 -7.93 24.02 8.79
C SER A 270 -6.79 23.00 8.92
N ALA A 271 -7.02 21.87 9.60
CA ALA A 271 -6.01 20.84 9.80
C ALA A 271 -5.45 20.34 8.46
N GLY A 272 -4.12 20.26 8.35
CA GLY A 272 -3.41 19.96 7.10
C GLY A 272 -3.07 21.20 6.27
N THR A 273 -3.49 22.41 6.67
CA THR A 273 -2.98 23.65 6.09
C THR A 273 -1.55 23.87 6.51
N MET A 274 -0.68 24.15 5.54
CA MET A 274 0.76 24.33 5.77
C MET A 274 1.36 25.36 4.82
N ASP A 275 2.47 25.91 5.21
CA ASP A 275 3.38 26.64 4.35
C ASP A 275 4.68 25.89 4.20
N LEU A 276 5.17 25.75 2.97
CA LEU A 276 6.39 25.00 2.70
C LEU A 276 7.67 25.83 2.95
N ASP A 277 7.54 27.14 3.17
CA ASP A 277 8.62 28.04 3.59
C ASP A 277 8.64 28.23 5.10
N GLU A 278 7.73 27.53 5.83
CA GLU A 278 7.53 27.63 7.29
C GLU A 278 7.11 29.02 7.75
N ASP A 279 6.48 29.78 6.87
CA ASP A 279 5.96 31.10 7.19
C ASP A 279 4.80 31.04 8.18
N SER A 280 4.66 32.09 8.97
CA SER A 280 3.51 32.26 9.86
C SER A 280 2.24 32.51 9.03
N LEU A 281 1.14 31.83 9.39
CA LEU A 281 -0.10 31.82 8.64
C LEU A 281 -1.20 32.63 9.34
N HIS A 282 -1.91 33.45 8.57
CA HIS A 282 -3.10 34.17 8.99
C HIS A 282 -4.33 33.56 8.35
N TYR A 283 -5.34 33.24 9.17
CA TYR A 283 -6.55 32.54 8.76
C TYR A 283 -7.74 33.51 8.69
N ALA A 284 -8.52 33.43 7.61
CA ALA A 284 -9.75 34.22 7.43
C ALA A 284 -10.85 33.33 6.84
N TRP A 285 -11.80 32.91 7.66
CA TRP A 285 -12.99 32.22 7.25
C TRP A 285 -14.08 33.19 6.84
N THR A 286 -14.77 32.88 5.76
CA THR A 286 -15.97 33.60 5.31
C THR A 286 -17.07 32.57 5.09
N ILE A 287 -18.18 32.69 5.80
CA ILE A 287 -19.38 31.88 5.60
C ILE A 287 -20.38 32.69 4.77
N SER A 288 -20.78 32.18 3.63
CA SER A 288 -21.71 32.82 2.71
C SER A 288 -22.91 31.91 2.43
N ARG A 289 -24.11 32.46 2.31
CA ARG A 289 -25.33 31.76 1.91
C ARG A 289 -25.42 31.70 0.37
N ALA A 290 -25.84 30.57 -0.20
CA ALA A 290 -26.09 30.45 -1.63
C ALA A 290 -27.12 31.48 -2.10
N GLY A 291 -26.80 32.26 -3.15
CA GLY A 291 -27.64 33.34 -3.65
C GLY A 291 -27.74 34.56 -2.72
N GLY A 292 -26.96 34.62 -1.63
CA GLY A 292 -26.96 35.67 -0.62
C GLY A 292 -25.56 36.19 -0.28
N GLY A 293 -25.50 37.11 0.70
CA GLY A 293 -24.24 37.68 1.16
C GLY A 293 -23.50 36.84 2.21
N THR A 294 -22.39 37.38 2.70
CA THR A 294 -21.62 36.84 3.83
C THR A 294 -22.47 36.89 5.10
N VAL A 295 -22.56 35.76 5.79
CA VAL A 295 -23.30 35.63 7.07
C VAL A 295 -22.37 35.66 8.28
N ALA A 296 -21.07 35.30 8.12
CA ALA A 296 -20.08 35.38 9.18
C ALA A 296 -18.65 35.50 8.63
N ARG A 297 -17.77 36.11 9.45
CA ARG A 297 -16.33 36.16 9.27
C ARG A 297 -15.65 35.72 10.56
N LEU A 298 -14.70 34.79 10.48
CA LEU A 298 -14.00 34.24 11.65
C LEU A 298 -12.49 34.17 11.34
N THR A 299 -11.65 34.39 12.34
CA THR A 299 -10.19 34.46 12.14
C THR A 299 -9.41 33.37 12.89
N GLN A 300 -10.10 32.53 13.65
CA GLN A 300 -9.46 31.38 14.29
C GLN A 300 -9.16 30.28 13.27
N PRO A 301 -8.09 29.50 13.45
CA PRO A 301 -7.80 28.37 12.54
C PRO A 301 -8.93 27.35 12.47
N ASN A 302 -9.52 27.01 13.63
CA ASN A 302 -10.57 26.00 13.73
C ASN A 302 -11.79 26.54 14.50
N PRO A 303 -12.58 27.45 13.92
CA PRO A 303 -13.73 28.04 14.59
C PRO A 303 -14.96 27.14 14.56
N SER A 304 -15.89 27.32 15.48
CA SER A 304 -17.24 26.78 15.36
C SER A 304 -18.24 27.87 14.99
N TYR A 305 -19.28 27.47 14.24
CA TYR A 305 -20.38 28.33 13.85
C TYR A 305 -21.73 27.59 14.00
N THR A 306 -22.77 28.30 14.41
CA THR A 306 -24.14 27.74 14.55
C THR A 306 -25.07 28.36 13.52
N PHE A 307 -25.54 27.52 12.61
CA PHE A 307 -26.56 27.89 11.63
C PHE A 307 -27.94 27.81 12.30
N THR A 308 -28.71 28.89 12.20
CA THR A 308 -30.08 29.00 12.74
C THR A 308 -31.13 29.15 11.64
N GLN A 309 -30.70 29.40 10.40
CA GLN A 309 -31.57 29.51 9.24
C GLN A 309 -31.31 28.36 8.26
N PRO A 310 -32.36 27.78 7.66
CA PRO A 310 -32.17 26.75 6.66
C PRO A 310 -31.57 27.31 5.38
N GLY A 311 -30.72 26.51 4.73
CA GLY A 311 -30.12 26.89 3.45
C GLY A 311 -28.81 26.18 3.16
N THR A 312 -28.34 26.39 1.94
CA THR A 312 -27.00 25.96 1.54
C THR A 312 -26.02 27.10 1.75
N TYR A 313 -24.90 26.81 2.40
CA TYR A 313 -23.85 27.75 2.72
C TYR A 313 -22.52 27.24 2.15
N THR A 314 -21.58 28.18 1.97
CA THR A 314 -20.18 27.86 1.65
C THR A 314 -19.30 28.48 2.73
N ALA A 315 -18.50 27.66 3.39
CA ALA A 315 -17.44 28.13 4.26
C ALA A 315 -16.13 28.16 3.47
N SER A 316 -15.57 29.34 3.27
CA SER A 316 -14.33 29.58 2.53
C SER A 316 -13.24 30.02 3.49
N LEU A 317 -12.10 29.34 3.47
CA LEU A 317 -10.90 29.70 4.20
C LEU A 317 -9.90 30.34 3.26
N THR A 318 -9.54 31.59 3.51
CA THR A 318 -8.37 32.23 2.91
C THR A 318 -7.24 32.23 3.91
N VAL A 319 -6.09 31.70 3.53
CA VAL A 319 -4.87 31.73 4.32
C VAL A 319 -3.86 32.63 3.64
N THR A 320 -3.24 33.50 4.42
CA THR A 320 -2.21 34.44 3.97
C THR A 320 -0.95 34.20 4.79
N ASP A 321 0.20 34.03 4.13
CA ASP A 321 1.50 33.95 4.78
C ASP A 321 2.05 35.31 5.22
N SER A 322 3.20 35.30 5.89
CA SER A 322 3.85 36.52 6.38
C SER A 322 4.37 37.44 5.27
N HIS A 323 4.53 36.92 4.04
CA HIS A 323 4.97 37.67 2.86
C HIS A 323 3.79 38.13 1.97
N GLY A 324 2.54 37.83 2.37
CA GLY A 324 1.33 38.29 1.70
C GLY A 324 0.81 37.42 0.58
N ALA A 325 1.42 36.25 0.29
CA ALA A 325 0.85 35.32 -0.66
C ALA A 325 -0.37 34.59 -0.06
N ARG A 326 -1.35 34.26 -0.93
CA ARG A 326 -2.67 33.78 -0.47
C ARG A 326 -3.12 32.56 -1.22
N SER A 327 -3.81 31.68 -0.49
CA SER A 327 -4.58 30.58 -1.06
C SER A 327 -5.95 30.50 -0.40
N THR A 328 -6.92 29.92 -1.14
CA THR A 328 -8.31 29.80 -0.65
C THR A 328 -8.84 28.41 -0.96
N ALA A 329 -9.51 27.78 -0.01
CA ALA A 329 -10.28 26.56 -0.20
C ALA A 329 -11.67 26.72 0.44
N SER A 330 -12.65 25.90 0.00
CA SER A 330 -14.04 26.04 0.46
C SER A 330 -14.69 24.70 0.64
N VAL A 331 -15.65 24.63 1.58
CA VAL A 331 -16.50 23.46 1.83
C VAL A 331 -17.97 23.88 1.86
N PRO A 332 -18.87 23.11 1.20
CA PRO A 332 -20.31 23.37 1.24
C PRO A 332 -20.92 22.83 2.55
N ILE A 333 -21.96 23.51 3.03
CA ILE A 333 -22.71 23.16 4.24
C ILE A 333 -24.20 23.30 3.94
N ALA A 334 -25.01 22.29 4.26
CA ALA A 334 -26.45 22.29 4.08
C ALA A 334 -27.13 22.20 5.46
N ALA A 335 -27.65 23.32 5.94
CA ALA A 335 -28.32 23.39 7.23
C ALA A 335 -29.85 23.30 7.06
N GLY A 336 -30.52 22.43 7.83
CA GLY A 336 -31.99 22.32 7.85
C GLY A 336 -32.56 20.94 7.53
N ASN A 337 -31.75 19.98 7.16
CA ASN A 337 -32.16 18.58 7.00
C ASN A 337 -31.09 17.64 7.53
N GLU A 338 -31.44 16.71 8.43
CA GLU A 338 -30.52 15.74 9.01
C GLU A 338 -30.65 14.40 8.28
N PRO A 339 -29.55 13.74 7.89
CA PRO A 339 -29.64 12.42 7.29
C PRO A 339 -30.22 11.40 8.27
N ALA A 340 -31.13 10.56 7.81
CA ALA A 340 -31.69 9.48 8.60
C ALA A 340 -30.61 8.50 9.14
N ASN A 341 -30.85 7.91 10.29
CA ASN A 341 -30.09 6.74 10.75
C ASN A 341 -30.81 5.47 10.28
N VAL A 342 -30.12 4.67 9.45
CA VAL A 342 -30.59 3.39 8.94
C VAL A 342 -29.71 2.28 9.51
N ASP A 343 -30.34 1.26 10.11
CA ASP A 343 -29.64 0.11 10.67
C ASP A 343 -30.34 -1.21 10.29
N ILE A 344 -29.56 -2.32 10.24
CA ILE A 344 -30.04 -3.69 9.99
C ILE A 344 -29.64 -4.56 11.17
N ASP A 345 -30.61 -4.97 11.96
CA ASP A 345 -30.44 -5.94 13.02
C ASP A 345 -30.65 -7.35 12.45
N LEU A 346 -29.69 -8.24 12.66
CA LEU A 346 -29.78 -9.63 12.18
C LEU A 346 -30.64 -10.54 13.05
N ALA A 347 -31.34 -10.00 14.04
CA ALA A 347 -32.37 -10.70 14.83
C ALA A 347 -31.90 -12.07 15.37
N GLY A 348 -30.67 -12.14 15.91
CA GLY A 348 -30.08 -13.35 16.48
C GLY A 348 -29.45 -14.30 15.46
N SER A 349 -29.43 -13.95 14.17
CA SER A 349 -28.62 -14.67 13.16
C SER A 349 -27.15 -14.40 13.31
N ASN A 350 -26.32 -15.29 12.73
CA ASN A 350 -24.87 -15.12 12.71
C ASN A 350 -24.46 -13.80 12.03
N LYS A 351 -23.52 -13.07 12.62
CA LYS A 351 -23.07 -11.75 12.13
C LYS A 351 -21.85 -11.80 11.22
N THR A 352 -21.21 -12.98 11.13
CA THR A 352 -20.02 -13.19 10.30
C THR A 352 -20.34 -13.97 9.04
N PHE A 353 -21.07 -15.07 9.19
CA PHE A 353 -21.31 -16.03 8.12
C PHE A 353 -22.78 -16.07 7.67
N PHE A 354 -22.97 -16.27 6.37
CA PHE A 354 -24.19 -16.89 5.91
C PHE A 354 -24.00 -18.41 5.85
N PHE A 355 -25.06 -19.19 6.04
CA PHE A 355 -25.03 -20.63 5.82
C PHE A 355 -25.98 -20.99 4.68
N PRO A 356 -25.54 -21.76 3.65
CA PRO A 356 -26.39 -22.14 2.52
C PRO A 356 -27.67 -22.84 2.98
N GLY A 357 -28.78 -22.36 2.49
CA GLY A 357 -30.11 -22.91 2.86
C GLY A 357 -30.59 -22.58 4.26
N VAL A 358 -29.80 -21.89 5.09
CA VAL A 358 -30.22 -21.47 6.45
C VAL A 358 -30.74 -20.04 6.42
N PRO A 359 -31.97 -19.78 6.91
CA PRO A 359 -32.53 -18.43 6.93
C PRO A 359 -31.71 -17.46 7.78
N VAL A 360 -31.38 -16.30 7.21
CA VAL A 360 -30.84 -15.13 7.91
C VAL A 360 -32.04 -14.23 8.25
N ASN A 361 -32.37 -14.11 9.54
CA ASN A 361 -33.39 -13.21 10.01
C ASN A 361 -32.85 -11.77 10.04
N TYR A 362 -33.65 -10.81 9.67
CA TYR A 362 -33.29 -9.41 9.73
C TYR A 362 -34.46 -8.50 10.10
N ALA A 363 -34.15 -7.35 10.70
CA ALA A 363 -35.11 -6.28 10.97
C ALA A 363 -34.41 -4.93 10.70
N VAL A 364 -35.03 -4.10 9.85
CA VAL A 364 -34.56 -2.77 9.54
C VAL A 364 -35.08 -1.77 10.56
N ARG A 365 -34.22 -0.86 11.01
CA ARG A 365 -34.55 0.29 11.85
C ARG A 365 -34.21 1.55 11.07
N VAL A 366 -35.16 2.49 11.08
CA VAL A 366 -34.95 3.83 10.49
C VAL A 366 -35.45 4.86 11.48
N THR A 367 -34.63 5.81 11.80
CA THR A 367 -34.98 7.01 12.57
C THR A 367 -34.47 8.24 11.85
N ASP A 368 -35.28 9.24 11.78
CA ASP A 368 -35.02 10.52 11.18
C ASP A 368 -35.60 11.61 12.07
N ARG A 369 -34.91 12.72 12.21
CA ARG A 369 -35.32 13.77 13.14
C ARG A 369 -36.56 14.50 12.67
N GLU A 370 -36.67 14.68 11.38
CA GLU A 370 -37.73 15.41 10.73
C GLU A 370 -38.91 14.50 10.33
N ASP A 371 -38.63 13.29 9.82
CA ASP A 371 -39.64 12.35 9.33
C ASP A 371 -40.16 11.38 10.40
N GLY A 372 -39.44 11.21 11.51
CA GLY A 372 -39.80 10.34 12.62
C GLY A 372 -39.17 8.96 12.58
N SER A 373 -39.94 7.87 12.69
CA SER A 373 -39.39 6.51 12.85
C SER A 373 -40.22 5.46 12.14
N LEU A 374 -39.53 4.47 11.54
CA LEU A 374 -40.15 3.26 10.99
C LEU A 374 -40.82 2.44 12.10
N GLN A 375 -40.24 2.41 13.31
CA GLN A 375 -40.71 1.57 14.42
C GLN A 375 -42.05 2.06 15.01
N ASN A 376 -42.32 3.36 14.97
CA ASN A 376 -43.60 3.94 15.42
C ASN A 376 -44.61 4.19 14.27
N GLY A 377 -44.21 3.87 13.02
CA GLY A 377 -45.06 3.97 11.85
C GLY A 377 -45.15 5.38 11.22
N THR A 378 -44.42 6.38 11.74
CA THR A 378 -44.35 7.71 11.09
C THR A 378 -43.62 7.65 9.76
N ILE A 379 -42.63 6.78 9.64
CA ILE A 379 -41.99 6.42 8.36
C ILE A 379 -42.69 5.15 7.84
N PRO A 380 -43.46 5.21 6.71
CA PRO A 380 -44.09 4.04 6.13
C PRO A 380 -43.07 3.00 5.64
N ALA A 381 -43.29 1.71 5.87
CA ALA A 381 -42.44 0.63 5.42
C ALA A 381 -42.18 0.64 3.90
N SER A 382 -43.16 1.08 3.12
CA SER A 382 -43.08 1.20 1.65
C SER A 382 -42.01 2.23 1.17
N ARG A 383 -41.54 3.12 2.05
CA ARG A 383 -40.48 4.10 1.74
C ARG A 383 -39.07 3.58 2.04
N VAL A 384 -38.97 2.42 2.69
CA VAL A 384 -37.70 1.79 3.00
C VAL A 384 -37.46 0.70 1.97
N ASN A 385 -36.37 0.83 1.20
CA ASN A 385 -35.98 -0.18 0.22
C ASN A 385 -35.07 -1.20 0.89
N VAL A 386 -35.45 -2.48 0.86
CA VAL A 386 -34.63 -3.58 1.42
C VAL A 386 -34.36 -4.58 0.33
N SER A 387 -33.08 -4.97 0.20
CA SER A 387 -32.65 -6.01 -0.74
C SER A 387 -31.66 -6.96 -0.09
N ALA A 388 -31.65 -8.21 -0.58
CA ALA A 388 -30.67 -9.22 -0.21
C ALA A 388 -30.27 -9.99 -1.46
N GLN A 389 -28.97 -10.28 -1.57
CA GLN A 389 -28.43 -11.03 -2.70
C GLN A 389 -27.19 -11.82 -2.29
N TYR A 390 -26.99 -12.96 -2.94
CA TYR A 390 -25.71 -13.68 -2.92
C TYR A 390 -24.87 -13.24 -4.11
N VAL A 391 -23.60 -12.91 -3.85
CA VAL A 391 -22.59 -12.53 -4.86
C VAL A 391 -21.52 -13.58 -4.87
N LYS A 392 -21.37 -14.30 -6.01
CA LYS A 392 -20.33 -15.29 -6.21
C LYS A 392 -19.01 -14.61 -6.58
N GLU A 393 -17.89 -15.25 -6.25
CA GLU A 393 -16.54 -14.85 -6.67
C GLU A 393 -16.44 -14.68 -8.20
N GLY A 394 -15.78 -13.62 -8.64
CA GLY A 394 -15.65 -13.27 -10.06
C GLY A 394 -16.56 -12.15 -10.54
N ALA A 395 -17.62 -11.80 -9.78
CA ALA A 395 -18.38 -10.57 -10.00
C ALA A 395 -17.76 -9.35 -9.28
N ALA A 396 -16.79 -9.60 -8.36
CA ALA A 396 -15.89 -8.61 -7.79
C ALA A 396 -14.58 -9.33 -7.45
N SER A 397 -13.53 -9.13 -8.25
CA SER A 397 -12.17 -9.57 -7.90
C SER A 397 -11.82 -9.07 -6.50
N GLY A 398 -11.25 -9.93 -5.61
CA GLY A 398 -11.07 -9.68 -4.17
C GLY A 398 -10.38 -8.34 -3.80
N GLY A 399 -9.51 -7.80 -4.68
CA GLY A 399 -8.93 -6.45 -4.53
C GLY A 399 -9.93 -5.32 -4.83
N ALA A 400 -10.88 -5.53 -5.75
CA ALA A 400 -11.89 -4.52 -6.11
C ALA A 400 -13.00 -4.41 -5.05
N ALA A 401 -13.35 -5.49 -4.35
CA ALA A 401 -14.36 -5.45 -3.28
C ALA A 401 -13.84 -4.73 -2.04
N THR A 402 -12.58 -4.95 -1.65
CA THR A 402 -11.92 -4.20 -0.57
C THR A 402 -11.69 -2.74 -0.94
N ALA A 403 -11.30 -2.45 -2.19
CA ALA A 403 -11.15 -1.08 -2.67
C ALA A 403 -12.51 -0.35 -2.71
N ALA A 404 -13.58 -1.00 -3.18
CA ALA A 404 -14.91 -0.41 -3.19
C ALA A 404 -15.45 -0.15 -1.78
N GLU A 405 -15.20 -1.03 -0.81
CA GLU A 405 -15.61 -0.82 0.58
C GLU A 405 -14.81 0.32 1.24
N THR A 406 -13.50 0.38 0.99
CA THR A 406 -12.65 1.51 1.40
C THR A 406 -13.15 2.81 0.76
N GLY A 407 -13.46 2.80 -0.55
CA GLY A 407 -13.97 3.94 -1.27
C GLY A 407 -15.34 4.41 -0.74
N ARG A 408 -16.20 3.49 -0.37
CA ARG A 408 -17.48 3.80 0.28
C ARG A 408 -17.27 4.57 1.60
N LYS A 409 -16.42 4.05 2.49
CA LYS A 409 -16.09 4.70 3.78
C LYS A 409 -15.49 6.09 3.57
N LEU A 410 -14.62 6.25 2.58
CA LEU A 410 -14.03 7.54 2.24
C LEU A 410 -15.09 8.54 1.74
N ILE A 411 -16.03 8.10 0.89
CA ILE A 411 -17.13 8.93 0.40
C ILE A 411 -18.08 9.32 1.55
N GLU A 412 -18.44 8.36 2.41
CA GLU A 412 -19.31 8.60 3.57
C GLU A 412 -18.67 9.51 4.63
N GLY A 413 -17.34 9.43 4.79
CA GLY A 413 -16.57 10.26 5.70
C GLY A 413 -16.13 11.62 5.12
N SER A 414 -16.53 11.95 3.88
CA SER A 414 -16.18 13.19 3.19
C SER A 414 -17.42 14.03 2.87
N ASP A 415 -17.21 15.19 2.24
CA ASP A 415 -18.27 16.09 1.78
C ASP A 415 -18.92 15.67 0.45
N CYS A 416 -18.47 14.58 -0.19
CA CYS A 416 -18.92 14.13 -1.50
C CYS A 416 -20.45 13.97 -1.59
N LEU A 417 -21.08 13.43 -0.54
CA LEU A 417 -22.53 13.19 -0.51
C LEU A 417 -23.38 14.47 -0.34
N SER A 418 -22.75 15.60 -0.04
CA SER A 418 -23.43 16.91 -0.03
C SER A 418 -23.81 17.39 -1.44
N CYS A 419 -23.00 17.00 -2.44
CA CYS A 419 -23.20 17.35 -3.84
C CYS A 419 -23.66 16.19 -4.72
N HIS A 420 -23.26 14.95 -4.40
CA HIS A 420 -23.60 13.74 -5.14
C HIS A 420 -24.48 12.82 -4.31
N GLN A 421 -25.55 12.33 -4.89
CA GLN A 421 -26.37 11.27 -4.31
C GLN A 421 -26.17 9.96 -5.08
N LEU A 422 -26.56 8.84 -4.48
CA LEU A 422 -26.32 7.54 -5.10
C LEU A 422 -27.11 7.37 -6.39
N THR A 423 -28.40 7.74 -6.40
CA THR A 423 -29.32 7.46 -7.52
C THR A 423 -30.11 8.67 -8.03
N ARG A 424 -30.07 9.80 -7.33
CA ARG A 424 -30.78 11.02 -7.71
C ARG A 424 -29.83 12.17 -7.97
N LYS A 425 -30.22 13.05 -8.92
CA LYS A 425 -29.48 14.28 -9.19
C LYS A 425 -29.70 15.25 -8.02
N SER A 426 -28.59 15.76 -7.46
CA SER A 426 -28.61 16.88 -6.53
C SER A 426 -27.85 18.07 -7.16
N ILE A 427 -26.81 18.58 -6.53
CA ILE A 427 -25.91 19.59 -7.12
C ILE A 427 -25.10 18.95 -8.24
N GLY A 428 -24.46 17.82 -7.95
CA GLY A 428 -23.73 16.97 -8.90
C GLY A 428 -24.56 15.85 -9.50
N PRO A 429 -24.01 15.10 -10.46
CA PRO A 429 -24.67 13.92 -11.02
C PRO A 429 -24.78 12.79 -9.97
N PRO A 430 -25.83 11.95 -10.06
CA PRO A 430 -25.89 10.73 -9.24
C PRO A 430 -24.73 9.80 -9.54
N TYR A 431 -24.18 9.15 -8.52
CA TYR A 431 -23.09 8.20 -8.72
C TYR A 431 -23.48 7.02 -9.63
N ALA A 432 -24.71 6.55 -9.57
CA ALA A 432 -25.20 5.53 -10.48
C ALA A 432 -25.16 5.96 -11.96
N ASP A 433 -25.41 7.25 -12.24
CA ASP A 433 -25.34 7.79 -13.60
C ASP A 433 -23.87 7.93 -14.05
N VAL A 434 -22.99 8.35 -13.14
CA VAL A 434 -21.55 8.37 -13.39
C VAL A 434 -21.06 6.96 -13.71
N ALA A 435 -21.42 5.97 -12.90
CA ALA A 435 -21.06 4.58 -13.10
C ALA A 435 -21.54 4.03 -14.45
N ARG A 436 -22.81 4.28 -14.79
CA ARG A 436 -23.40 3.85 -16.09
C ARG A 436 -22.75 4.51 -17.29
N LYS A 437 -22.43 5.80 -17.18
CA LYS A 437 -21.80 6.56 -18.28
C LYS A 437 -20.39 6.05 -18.59
N TYR A 438 -19.65 5.59 -17.59
CA TYR A 438 -18.23 5.28 -17.72
C TYR A 438 -17.90 3.79 -17.58
N LYS A 439 -18.90 2.90 -17.46
CA LYS A 439 -18.69 1.47 -17.17
C LYS A 439 -17.77 0.73 -18.17
N ASP A 440 -17.81 1.12 -19.44
CA ASP A 440 -17.11 0.46 -20.54
C ASP A 440 -15.88 1.25 -21.03
N SER A 441 -15.44 2.29 -20.29
CA SER A 441 -14.39 3.19 -20.77
C SER A 441 -13.16 3.17 -19.86
N ALA A 442 -11.96 3.13 -20.47
CA ALA A 442 -10.67 3.22 -19.79
C ALA A 442 -10.39 4.67 -19.32
N VAL A 443 -11.20 5.20 -18.39
CA VAL A 443 -11.14 6.60 -17.95
C VAL A 443 -10.71 6.77 -16.49
N THR A 444 -10.25 5.71 -15.84
CA THR A 444 -9.91 5.73 -14.41
C THR A 444 -9.00 6.90 -14.04
N ALA A 445 -7.86 7.06 -14.68
CA ALA A 445 -6.93 8.15 -14.38
C ALA A 445 -7.56 9.55 -14.57
N ARG A 446 -8.43 9.73 -15.57
CA ARG A 446 -9.14 10.99 -15.82
C ARG A 446 -10.16 11.28 -14.72
N LEU A 447 -10.87 10.27 -14.23
CA LEU A 447 -11.88 10.44 -13.17
C LEU A 447 -11.22 10.63 -11.80
N VAL A 448 -10.12 9.94 -11.52
CA VAL A 448 -9.28 10.17 -10.34
C VAL A 448 -8.79 11.62 -10.31
N ARG A 449 -8.23 12.10 -11.43
CA ARG A 449 -7.83 13.50 -11.57
C ARG A 449 -9.02 14.46 -11.36
N LYS A 450 -10.20 14.13 -11.91
CA LYS A 450 -11.42 14.93 -11.74
C LYS A 450 -11.86 15.02 -10.27
N ILE A 451 -11.69 13.97 -9.49
CA ILE A 451 -11.96 13.99 -8.04
C ILE A 451 -10.96 14.93 -7.34
N ARG A 452 -9.69 14.86 -7.67
CA ARG A 452 -8.64 15.63 -7.01
C ARG A 452 -8.56 17.10 -7.43
N GLU A 453 -8.72 17.37 -8.71
CA GLU A 453 -8.57 18.72 -9.30
C GLU A 453 -9.90 19.47 -9.47
N GLY A 454 -11.02 18.76 -9.38
CA GLY A 454 -12.33 19.38 -9.57
C GLY A 454 -12.63 19.75 -11.02
N GLY A 455 -13.47 20.78 -11.20
CA GLY A 455 -13.81 21.40 -12.51
C GLY A 455 -15.25 21.14 -12.98
N SER A 456 -15.62 21.66 -14.17
CA SER A 456 -16.98 21.63 -14.75
C SER A 456 -16.98 21.03 -16.16
N GLY A 457 -18.12 21.00 -16.81
CA GLY A 457 -18.32 20.79 -18.25
C GLY A 457 -19.06 19.52 -18.63
N VAL A 458 -18.64 18.33 -18.21
CA VAL A 458 -19.22 17.04 -18.67
C VAL A 458 -20.67 16.82 -18.19
N TRP A 459 -21.01 17.37 -17.04
CA TRP A 459 -22.32 17.24 -16.39
C TRP A 459 -23.04 18.58 -16.20
N GLY A 460 -22.60 19.61 -16.90
CA GLY A 460 -23.13 20.96 -16.85
C GLY A 460 -22.13 22.01 -16.33
N ASN A 461 -22.60 23.20 -16.04
CA ASN A 461 -21.74 24.34 -15.69
C ASN A 461 -21.41 24.43 -14.19
N VAL A 462 -22.00 23.58 -13.36
CA VAL A 462 -21.68 23.54 -11.92
C VAL A 462 -20.31 22.89 -11.76
N ALA A 463 -19.39 23.62 -11.14
CA ALA A 463 -18.04 23.12 -10.89
C ALA A 463 -18.04 22.14 -9.71
N MET A 464 -17.43 20.98 -9.88
CA MET A 464 -17.07 20.07 -8.78
C MET A 464 -15.88 20.69 -8.05
N PRO A 465 -15.91 20.84 -6.71
CA PRO A 465 -14.74 21.28 -5.92
C PRO A 465 -13.55 20.35 -6.12
N ALA A 466 -12.35 20.88 -5.95
CA ALA A 466 -11.12 20.08 -5.91
C ALA A 466 -10.93 19.45 -4.53
N HIS A 467 -10.42 18.23 -4.49
CA HIS A 467 -10.09 17.50 -3.25
C HIS A 467 -8.60 17.11 -3.26
N PRO A 468 -7.67 18.08 -3.23
CA PRO A 468 -6.23 17.83 -3.40
C PRO A 468 -5.61 17.04 -2.23
N ALA A 469 -6.28 17.00 -1.07
CA ALA A 469 -5.87 16.22 0.10
C ALA A 469 -6.05 14.70 -0.09
N LEU A 470 -6.85 14.26 -1.07
CA LEU A 470 -7.01 12.84 -1.37
C LEU A 470 -5.80 12.34 -2.15
N THR A 471 -5.28 11.17 -1.77
CA THR A 471 -4.26 10.48 -2.58
C THR A 471 -4.90 9.85 -3.83
N ASP A 472 -4.08 9.46 -4.81
CA ASP A 472 -4.58 8.77 -6.01
C ASP A 472 -5.22 7.42 -5.67
N GLU A 473 -4.68 6.72 -4.66
CA GLU A 473 -5.22 5.45 -4.16
C GLU A 473 -6.59 5.65 -3.50
N GLN A 474 -6.74 6.70 -2.69
CA GLN A 474 -8.02 7.04 -2.06
C GLN A 474 -9.05 7.41 -3.10
N ALA A 475 -8.71 8.27 -4.06
CA ALA A 475 -9.60 8.64 -5.16
C ALA A 475 -9.92 7.45 -6.08
N THR A 476 -8.97 6.53 -6.29
CA THR A 476 -9.18 5.28 -7.02
C THR A 476 -10.12 4.33 -6.26
N ALA A 477 -9.98 4.22 -4.94
CA ALA A 477 -10.91 3.44 -4.12
C ALA A 477 -12.33 4.03 -4.16
N MET A 478 -12.47 5.36 -4.05
CA MET A 478 -13.77 6.05 -4.22
C MET A 478 -14.39 5.78 -5.59
N LEU A 479 -13.57 5.83 -6.64
CA LEU A 479 -14.03 5.52 -8.00
C LEU A 479 -14.45 4.05 -8.13
N ALA A 480 -13.72 3.11 -7.53
CA ALA A 480 -14.08 1.68 -7.53
C ALA A 480 -15.47 1.48 -6.89
N TYR A 481 -15.78 2.17 -5.80
CA TYR A 481 -17.11 2.17 -5.22
C TYR A 481 -18.16 2.76 -6.19
N ILE A 482 -17.91 3.94 -6.75
CA ILE A 482 -18.82 4.59 -7.71
C ILE A 482 -19.09 3.65 -8.88
N MET A 483 -18.06 3.05 -9.48
CA MET A 483 -18.19 2.14 -10.63
C MET A 483 -18.94 0.85 -10.27
N SER A 484 -18.84 0.37 -9.03
CA SER A 484 -19.62 -0.77 -8.55
C SER A 484 -21.14 -0.53 -8.60
N LEU A 485 -21.55 0.73 -8.64
CA LEU A 485 -22.97 1.11 -8.74
C LEU A 485 -23.56 0.90 -10.14
N ALA A 486 -22.75 0.72 -11.18
CA ALA A 486 -23.20 0.50 -12.56
C ALA A 486 -24.09 -0.76 -12.70
N ASN A 487 -23.76 -1.81 -11.96
CA ASN A 487 -24.47 -3.10 -11.99
C ASN A 487 -25.50 -3.23 -10.84
N ARG A 488 -25.70 -2.16 -10.07
CA ARG A 488 -26.71 -2.14 -9.01
C ARG A 488 -28.07 -1.84 -9.60
N ASN A 489 -28.80 -2.91 -9.91
CA ASN A 489 -30.18 -2.79 -10.39
C ASN A 489 -31.11 -2.65 -9.17
N PRO A 490 -31.77 -1.50 -8.94
CA PRO A 490 -32.74 -1.36 -7.87
C PRO A 490 -34.09 -2.05 -8.19
N SER A 491 -34.15 -2.85 -9.26
CA SER A 491 -35.39 -3.30 -9.89
C SER A 491 -35.91 -4.65 -9.42
N GLY A 492 -35.38 -5.20 -8.30
CA GLY A 492 -36.06 -6.31 -7.61
C GLY A 492 -37.18 -5.79 -6.69
N PRO A 493 -38.24 -6.56 -6.43
CA PRO A 493 -39.23 -6.18 -5.43
C PRO A 493 -38.52 -5.97 -4.08
N SER A 494 -38.82 -4.83 -3.42
CA SER A 494 -38.29 -4.57 -2.08
C SER A 494 -38.75 -5.67 -1.13
N LEU A 495 -37.81 -6.24 -0.37
CA LEU A 495 -38.10 -7.18 0.69
C LEU A 495 -38.83 -6.44 1.84
N PRO A 496 -39.62 -7.13 2.67
CA PRO A 496 -40.18 -6.55 3.87
C PRO A 496 -39.11 -5.95 4.78
N VAL A 497 -39.44 -4.90 5.53
CA VAL A 497 -38.52 -4.27 6.50
C VAL A 497 -38.16 -5.20 7.67
N ARG A 498 -38.85 -6.30 7.84
CA ARG A 498 -38.55 -7.42 8.74
C ARG A 498 -38.90 -8.72 8.02
N GLY A 499 -37.97 -9.68 8.05
CA GLY A 499 -38.13 -10.94 7.34
C GLY A 499 -36.98 -11.87 7.45
N THR A 500 -36.92 -12.79 6.51
CA THR A 500 -35.85 -13.77 6.35
C THR A 500 -35.32 -13.74 4.93
N TYR A 501 -34.03 -13.93 4.77
CA TYR A 501 -33.39 -14.21 3.49
C TYR A 501 -32.68 -15.57 3.55
N VAL A 502 -32.91 -16.42 2.56
CA VAL A 502 -32.29 -17.75 2.48
C VAL A 502 -31.21 -17.71 1.40
N PRO A 503 -29.90 -17.76 1.78
CA PRO A 503 -28.82 -17.88 0.82
C PRO A 503 -28.96 -19.16 -0.02
N PRO A 504 -28.68 -19.14 -1.35
CA PRO A 504 -28.82 -20.30 -2.21
C PRO A 504 -28.04 -21.52 -1.74
N ALA A 505 -28.57 -22.72 -1.97
CA ALA A 505 -27.85 -23.97 -1.76
C ALA A 505 -26.59 -23.98 -2.67
N GLY A 506 -25.45 -24.47 -2.17
CA GLY A 506 -24.17 -24.46 -2.87
C GLY A 506 -23.41 -23.11 -2.83
N SER A 507 -23.98 -22.06 -2.26
CA SER A 507 -23.30 -20.76 -2.12
C SER A 507 -22.10 -20.79 -1.15
N GLY A 508 -21.99 -21.81 -0.27
CA GLY A 508 -20.88 -21.97 0.68
C GLY A 508 -19.61 -22.62 0.11
N ASP A 509 -19.65 -23.13 -1.12
CA ASP A 509 -18.54 -23.87 -1.73
C ASP A 509 -17.35 -22.98 -2.11
N SER A 510 -17.58 -21.69 -2.32
CA SER A 510 -16.55 -20.70 -2.60
C SER A 510 -16.19 -19.87 -1.35
N PRO A 511 -14.91 -19.84 -0.92
CA PRO A 511 -14.48 -18.99 0.20
C PRO A 511 -14.73 -17.49 -0.01
N ALA A 512 -14.79 -17.02 -1.25
CA ALA A 512 -14.97 -15.62 -1.58
C ALA A 512 -16.42 -15.19 -1.83
N GLY A 513 -17.40 -16.12 -1.77
CA GLY A 513 -18.83 -15.80 -1.88
C GLY A 513 -19.32 -14.98 -0.67
N VAL A 514 -20.18 -13.98 -0.92
CA VAL A 514 -20.78 -13.15 0.13
C VAL A 514 -22.28 -13.02 -0.04
N THR A 515 -23.00 -12.93 1.07
CA THR A 515 -24.40 -12.50 1.11
C THR A 515 -24.47 -11.06 1.60
N VAL A 516 -25.10 -10.20 0.82
CA VAL A 516 -25.23 -8.77 1.10
C VAL A 516 -26.70 -8.46 1.37
N LEU A 517 -26.99 -7.95 2.57
CA LEU A 517 -28.25 -7.32 2.91
C LEU A 517 -28.08 -5.81 2.89
N ARG A 518 -29.04 -5.10 2.28
CA ARG A 518 -29.01 -3.65 2.18
C ARG A 518 -30.37 -3.07 2.54
N ALA A 519 -30.35 -1.97 3.30
CA ALA A 519 -31.54 -1.15 3.54
C ALA A 519 -31.21 0.31 3.17
N ALA A 520 -32.12 0.96 2.48
CA ALA A 520 -32.00 2.35 2.07
C ALA A 520 -33.26 3.12 2.42
N TYR A 521 -33.07 4.32 2.92
CA TYR A 521 -34.16 5.27 3.16
C TYR A 521 -33.79 6.64 2.59
N THR A 522 -34.74 7.27 1.91
CA THR A 522 -34.65 8.65 1.45
C THR A 522 -35.66 9.47 2.24
N ASP A 523 -35.19 10.43 3.04
CA ASP A 523 -36.03 11.34 3.79
C ASP A 523 -36.91 12.23 2.87
N LEU A 524 -37.84 12.99 3.43
CA LEU A 524 -38.69 13.89 2.67
C LEU A 524 -38.00 15.23 2.35
N GLY A 525 -36.80 15.46 2.92
CA GLY A 525 -36.26 16.78 3.03
C GLY A 525 -36.96 17.64 4.09
N ALA A 526 -36.34 18.68 4.56
CA ALA A 526 -36.90 19.57 5.55
C ALA A 526 -36.55 21.03 5.26
N HIS A 527 -37.44 21.95 5.65
CA HIS A 527 -37.20 23.39 5.57
C HIS A 527 -36.78 23.86 4.17
N GLY A 528 -37.24 23.22 3.09
CA GLY A 528 -36.86 23.52 1.73
C GLY A 528 -35.49 22.93 1.30
N MET A 529 -34.85 22.18 2.18
CA MET A 529 -33.66 21.40 1.83
C MET A 529 -34.05 20.10 1.09
N PRO A 530 -33.22 19.65 0.12
CA PRO A 530 -33.53 18.43 -0.63
C PRO A 530 -33.47 17.17 0.23
N PRO A 531 -34.19 16.10 -0.20
CA PRO A 531 -34.13 14.77 0.41
C PRO A 531 -32.70 14.21 0.38
N ILE A 532 -32.33 13.49 1.47
CA ILE A 532 -31.05 12.80 1.63
C ILE A 532 -31.31 11.31 1.68
N THR A 533 -30.54 10.52 0.93
CA THR A 533 -30.60 9.05 0.98
C THR A 533 -29.51 8.53 1.89
N LYS A 534 -29.88 7.67 2.84
CA LYS A 534 -28.96 6.87 3.64
C LYS A 534 -29.16 5.39 3.38
N GLU A 535 -28.03 4.68 3.33
CA GLU A 535 -28.02 3.23 3.17
C GLU A 535 -27.20 2.59 4.30
N LYS A 536 -27.64 1.39 4.66
CA LYS A 536 -26.90 0.46 5.52
C LYS A 536 -26.73 -0.85 4.79
N GLU A 537 -25.52 -1.38 4.85
CA GLU A 537 -25.19 -2.68 4.28
C GLU A 537 -24.62 -3.60 5.37
N VAL A 538 -25.05 -4.86 5.34
CA VAL A 538 -24.49 -5.94 6.13
C VAL A 538 -24.00 -7.01 5.17
N VAL A 539 -22.72 -7.35 5.29
CA VAL A 539 -22.05 -8.36 4.46
C VAL A 539 -21.75 -9.57 5.31
N LEU A 540 -22.36 -10.69 4.96
CA LEU A 540 -22.06 -12.00 5.55
C LEU A 540 -21.17 -12.76 4.59
N ARG A 541 -20.01 -13.22 5.07
CA ARG A 541 -19.05 -13.97 4.27
C ARG A 541 -19.37 -15.46 4.19
N SER A 542 -18.76 -16.16 3.24
CA SER A 542 -18.80 -17.61 3.17
C SER A 542 -18.35 -18.24 4.51
N PRO A 543 -18.98 -19.34 4.94
CA PRO A 543 -18.52 -20.07 6.11
C PRO A 543 -17.19 -20.79 5.86
N SER A 544 -16.73 -20.90 4.61
CA SER A 544 -15.42 -21.46 4.25
C SER A 544 -14.33 -20.39 4.30
N VAL A 545 -13.46 -20.44 5.28
CA VAL A 545 -12.37 -19.46 5.51
C VAL A 545 -11.05 -20.06 5.06
N VAL A 546 -10.28 -19.35 4.22
CA VAL A 546 -8.90 -19.71 3.89
C VAL A 546 -8.03 -19.45 5.13
N VAL A 547 -7.44 -20.51 5.69
CA VAL A 547 -6.68 -20.43 6.95
C VAL A 547 -5.45 -19.56 6.83
N ALA A 548 -4.84 -19.49 5.63
CA ALA A 548 -3.70 -18.63 5.32
C ALA A 548 -3.97 -17.12 5.46
N ASN A 549 -5.24 -16.70 5.57
CA ASN A 549 -5.63 -15.31 5.82
C ASN A 549 -5.70 -14.96 7.31
N GLY A 550 -5.46 -15.90 8.22
CA GLY A 550 -5.42 -15.67 9.66
C GLY A 550 -4.08 -15.12 10.14
N GLU A 551 -4.05 -14.63 11.38
CA GLU A 551 -2.81 -14.22 12.04
C GLU A 551 -2.00 -15.45 12.46
N MET A 552 -0.78 -15.58 11.96
CA MET A 552 0.10 -16.74 12.15
C MET A 552 1.09 -16.53 13.29
N SER A 553 1.29 -17.56 14.11
CA SER A 553 2.39 -17.60 15.07
C SER A 553 3.69 -18.07 14.42
N GLU A 554 4.81 -17.96 15.13
CA GLU A 554 6.08 -18.59 14.75
C GLU A 554 5.90 -20.11 14.52
N GLY A 555 6.52 -20.63 13.46
CA GLY A 555 6.38 -22.05 13.06
C GLY A 555 5.22 -22.30 12.10
N VAL A 556 4.51 -21.26 11.67
CA VAL A 556 3.51 -21.30 10.58
C VAL A 556 3.91 -20.36 9.47
N SER A 557 3.72 -20.79 8.23
CA SER A 557 3.93 -19.94 7.04
C SER A 557 2.85 -20.20 6.01
N LYS A 558 2.71 -19.29 5.03
CA LYS A 558 1.81 -19.51 3.89
C LYS A 558 2.58 -19.75 2.61
N GLN A 559 2.05 -20.61 1.77
CA GLN A 559 2.62 -20.95 0.48
C GLN A 559 1.51 -21.08 -0.58
N SER A 560 1.85 -20.72 -1.80
CA SER A 560 1.02 -20.99 -2.97
C SER A 560 1.56 -22.23 -3.70
N ALA A 561 0.69 -23.14 -4.03
CA ALA A 561 1.02 -24.31 -4.84
C ALA A 561 0.04 -24.40 -6.04
N PRO A 562 0.54 -24.57 -7.29
CA PRO A 562 -0.31 -24.56 -8.48
C PRO A 562 -1.42 -25.64 -8.47
N GLU A 563 -1.18 -26.72 -7.75
CA GLU A 563 -2.10 -27.86 -7.64
C GLU A 563 -3.22 -27.65 -6.59
N LEU A 564 -3.14 -26.60 -5.78
CA LEU A 564 -4.10 -26.31 -4.73
C LEU A 564 -4.99 -25.11 -5.09
N PRO A 565 -6.28 -25.14 -4.75
CA PRO A 565 -7.22 -24.10 -5.17
C PRO A 565 -7.07 -22.77 -4.38
N VAL A 566 -6.37 -22.79 -3.25
CA VAL A 566 -6.10 -21.64 -2.37
C VAL A 566 -4.71 -21.75 -1.75
N GLU A 567 -4.21 -20.66 -1.18
CA GLU A 567 -2.96 -20.67 -0.40
C GLU A 567 -3.07 -21.68 0.76
N VAL A 568 -1.99 -22.41 1.00
CA VAL A 568 -1.88 -23.38 2.08
C VAL A 568 -1.13 -22.78 3.27
N THR A 569 -1.68 -22.98 4.45
CA THR A 569 -1.00 -22.74 5.73
C THR A 569 -0.10 -23.92 6.02
N VAL A 570 1.20 -23.74 5.93
CA VAL A 570 2.22 -24.77 6.24
C VAL A 570 2.58 -24.70 7.71
N VAL A 571 2.40 -25.83 8.40
CA VAL A 571 2.67 -25.95 9.83
C VAL A 571 3.99 -26.72 10.03
N ASN A 572 4.97 -26.05 10.65
CA ASN A 572 6.33 -26.59 10.83
C ASN A 572 6.72 -26.81 12.29
N ARG A 573 5.85 -26.44 13.25
CA ARG A 573 6.16 -26.58 14.68
C ARG A 573 4.92 -27.02 15.46
N PRO A 574 5.03 -28.03 16.35
CA PRO A 574 3.98 -28.36 17.31
C PRO A 574 3.72 -27.18 18.26
N GLY A 575 2.45 -26.89 18.53
CA GLY A 575 2.04 -25.76 19.36
C GLY A 575 1.90 -24.43 18.61
N ALA A 576 2.35 -24.35 17.37
CA ALA A 576 2.09 -23.18 16.51
C ALA A 576 0.59 -23.01 16.24
N SER A 577 0.17 -21.82 15.87
CA SER A 577 -1.26 -21.48 15.76
C SER A 577 -1.57 -20.48 14.65
N VAL A 578 -2.84 -20.46 14.24
CA VAL A 578 -3.43 -19.41 13.43
C VAL A 578 -4.67 -18.86 14.14
N ALA A 579 -4.76 -17.53 14.26
CA ALA A 579 -5.93 -16.87 14.81
C ALA A 579 -6.85 -16.35 13.69
N LEU A 580 -8.10 -16.79 13.70
CA LEU A 580 -9.19 -16.26 12.88
C LEU A 580 -9.94 -15.24 13.74
N LYS A 581 -9.78 -13.95 13.42
CA LYS A 581 -10.30 -12.85 14.24
C LYS A 581 -11.77 -12.55 13.96
N GLN A 582 -12.48 -12.12 15.02
CA GLN A 582 -13.83 -11.57 14.95
C GLN A 582 -14.83 -12.53 14.28
N ILE A 583 -14.85 -13.79 14.71
CA ILE A 583 -15.77 -14.83 14.25
C ILE A 583 -16.98 -14.88 15.16
N ASP A 584 -18.18 -14.65 14.62
CA ASP A 584 -19.42 -14.93 15.35
C ASP A 584 -19.70 -16.45 15.36
N LEU A 585 -19.65 -17.06 16.53
CA LEU A 585 -19.92 -18.48 16.73
C LEU A 585 -21.40 -18.78 17.00
N THR A 586 -22.28 -17.77 16.95
CA THR A 586 -23.71 -17.96 17.13
C THR A 586 -24.27 -18.90 16.07
N GLY A 587 -24.87 -20.03 16.52
CA GLY A 587 -25.44 -21.03 15.64
C GLY A 587 -24.43 -21.90 14.89
N VAL A 588 -23.14 -21.85 15.25
CA VAL A 588 -22.10 -22.75 14.72
C VAL A 588 -22.05 -24.02 15.56
N GLY A 589 -22.16 -25.20 14.90
CA GLY A 589 -22.14 -26.49 15.57
C GLY A 589 -20.92 -27.33 15.27
N ALA A 590 -20.23 -27.09 14.16
CA ALA A 590 -19.04 -27.82 13.75
C ALA A 590 -18.14 -26.98 12.85
N VAL A 591 -16.90 -27.46 12.66
CA VAL A 591 -15.98 -26.98 11.63
C VAL A 591 -15.38 -28.15 10.87
N THR A 592 -15.30 -28.05 9.54
CA THR A 592 -14.60 -29.02 8.70
C THR A 592 -13.34 -28.37 8.15
N PHE A 593 -12.17 -28.96 8.48
CA PHE A 593 -10.89 -28.55 7.91
C PHE A 593 -10.59 -29.30 6.63
N THR A 594 -10.05 -28.58 5.63
CA THR A 594 -9.41 -29.20 4.47
C THR A 594 -7.90 -29.10 4.69
N ALA A 595 -7.22 -30.26 4.85
CA ALA A 595 -5.80 -30.34 5.15
C ALA A 595 -5.07 -31.26 4.16
N VAL A 596 -3.75 -31.13 4.07
CA VAL A 596 -2.85 -31.98 3.25
C VAL A 596 -1.66 -32.41 4.09
N ALA A 597 -1.26 -33.69 3.98
CA ALA A 597 -0.11 -34.23 4.70
C ALA A 597 0.72 -35.16 3.80
N PRO A 598 1.29 -34.67 2.68
CA PRO A 598 1.96 -35.52 1.69
C PRO A 598 3.29 -36.09 2.22
N ALA A 599 3.42 -37.40 2.25
CA ALA A 599 4.60 -38.12 2.71
C ALA A 599 5.85 -37.77 1.88
N GLN A 600 5.69 -37.42 0.60
CA GLN A 600 6.80 -36.98 -0.26
C GLN A 600 7.52 -35.72 0.26
N TYR A 601 6.84 -34.88 1.06
CA TYR A 601 7.43 -33.72 1.74
C TYR A 601 7.73 -34.01 3.22
N GLN A 602 7.82 -35.28 3.60
CA GLN A 602 8.12 -35.74 4.97
C GLN A 602 7.13 -35.23 6.01
N ALA A 603 5.84 -35.09 5.62
CA ALA A 603 4.78 -34.70 6.55
C ALA A 603 4.72 -35.66 7.75
N LYS A 604 4.70 -35.09 8.96
CA LYS A 604 4.66 -35.87 10.21
C LYS A 604 3.25 -36.05 10.78
N GLY A 605 2.27 -35.33 10.19
CA GLY A 605 0.89 -35.36 10.65
C GLY A 605 0.66 -34.61 11.96
N GLY A 606 -0.44 -34.90 12.65
CA GLY A 606 -0.82 -34.24 13.89
C GLY A 606 -2.32 -34.03 14.02
N LYS A 607 -2.77 -33.03 14.77
CA LYS A 607 -4.18 -32.64 14.91
C LYS A 607 -4.35 -31.13 15.06
N ILE A 608 -5.56 -30.66 14.80
CA ILE A 608 -5.97 -29.27 14.96
C ILE A 608 -6.89 -29.17 16.16
N GLU A 609 -6.54 -28.35 17.15
CA GLU A 609 -7.39 -27.97 18.27
C GLU A 609 -7.97 -26.58 18.00
N VAL A 610 -9.26 -26.38 18.34
CA VAL A 610 -9.98 -25.12 18.21
C VAL A 610 -10.16 -24.52 19.59
N HIS A 611 -9.49 -23.39 19.84
CA HIS A 611 -9.52 -22.69 21.14
C HIS A 611 -10.20 -21.32 21.00
N LEU A 612 -10.81 -20.87 22.09
CA LEU A 612 -11.53 -19.59 22.18
C LEU A 612 -10.61 -18.51 22.74
N ASP A 613 -10.53 -17.37 22.05
CA ASP A 613 -9.92 -16.10 22.44
C ASP A 613 -8.39 -16.13 22.71
N SER A 614 -7.78 -17.30 22.83
CA SER A 614 -6.33 -17.48 22.97
C SER A 614 -5.90 -18.90 22.65
N THR A 615 -4.59 -19.15 22.48
CA THR A 615 -4.01 -20.48 22.26
C THR A 615 -4.16 -21.43 23.45
N THR A 616 -4.42 -20.90 24.64
CA THR A 616 -4.67 -21.63 25.90
C THR A 616 -6.09 -21.44 26.40
N GLY A 617 -6.96 -20.80 25.63
CA GLY A 617 -8.35 -20.58 25.96
C GLY A 617 -9.18 -21.87 25.98
N ALA A 618 -10.48 -21.74 26.21
CA ALA A 618 -11.37 -22.89 26.27
C ALA A 618 -11.31 -23.73 24.99
N LEU A 619 -11.06 -25.03 25.13
CA LEU A 619 -11.07 -25.97 24.02
C LEU A 619 -12.52 -26.19 23.55
N LEU A 620 -12.83 -25.76 22.32
CA LEU A 620 -14.13 -25.93 21.68
C LEU A 620 -14.25 -27.29 21.00
N GLY A 621 -13.17 -27.83 20.42
CA GLY A 621 -13.14 -29.11 19.73
C GLY A 621 -11.74 -29.40 19.16
N GLY A 622 -11.55 -30.62 18.66
CA GLY A 622 -10.29 -31.03 18.04
C GLY A 622 -10.52 -32.14 17.02
N THR A 623 -9.67 -32.17 15.98
CA THR A 623 -9.75 -33.18 14.91
C THR A 623 -9.27 -34.54 15.37
N GLU A 624 -9.67 -35.59 14.65
CA GLU A 624 -8.91 -36.83 14.60
C GLU A 624 -7.48 -36.58 14.10
N ALA A 625 -6.60 -37.57 14.30
CA ALA A 625 -5.21 -37.44 13.88
C ALA A 625 -5.10 -37.39 12.37
N ILE A 626 -4.34 -36.42 11.85
CA ILE A 626 -3.97 -36.29 10.45
C ILE A 626 -2.77 -37.20 10.21
N ALA A 627 -2.98 -38.28 9.48
CA ALA A 627 -1.90 -39.17 9.06
C ALA A 627 -1.27 -38.73 7.74
N PRO A 628 0.04 -38.96 7.53
CA PRO A 628 0.67 -38.74 6.23
C PRO A 628 0.00 -39.52 5.11
N THR A 629 -0.15 -38.88 3.92
CA THR A 629 -0.78 -39.45 2.73
C THR A 629 0.24 -39.66 1.63
N ALA A 630 0.04 -40.69 0.78
CA ALA A 630 0.97 -40.98 -0.33
C ALA A 630 1.03 -39.89 -1.40
N ALA A 631 -0.03 -39.08 -1.54
CA ALA A 631 -0.13 -38.01 -2.54
C ALA A 631 -0.59 -36.68 -1.87
N LEU A 632 -0.46 -35.58 -2.63
CA LEU A 632 -1.00 -34.27 -2.27
C LEU A 632 -2.53 -34.27 -2.46
N ALA A 633 -3.23 -35.06 -1.64
CA ALA A 633 -4.68 -35.17 -1.67
C ALA A 633 -5.31 -34.47 -0.45
N PRO A 634 -6.33 -33.60 -0.65
CA PRO A 634 -7.00 -32.94 0.46
C PRO A 634 -7.78 -33.94 1.33
N LEU A 635 -7.53 -33.88 2.63
CA LEU A 635 -8.26 -34.58 3.68
C LEU A 635 -9.34 -33.67 4.25
N ARG A 636 -10.53 -34.21 4.50
CA ARG A 636 -11.61 -33.48 5.20
C ARG A 636 -11.75 -34.02 6.61
N LEU A 637 -11.62 -33.12 7.60
CA LEU A 637 -11.59 -33.46 9.00
C LEU A 637 -12.66 -32.64 9.72
N ARG A 638 -13.77 -33.28 10.04
CA ARG A 638 -14.89 -32.64 10.72
C ARG A 638 -14.75 -32.71 12.23
N THR A 639 -14.95 -31.59 12.89
CA THR A 639 -14.91 -31.45 14.36
C THR A 639 -16.18 -30.81 14.86
N VAL A 640 -16.87 -31.45 15.80
CA VAL A 640 -18.02 -30.85 16.50
C VAL A 640 -17.49 -29.84 17.51
N LEU A 641 -18.08 -28.64 17.52
CA LEU A 641 -17.72 -27.59 18.45
C LEU A 641 -18.68 -27.51 19.63
N LYS A 642 -18.17 -27.20 20.81
CA LYS A 642 -19.00 -26.87 21.97
C LYS A 642 -19.83 -25.63 21.64
N PRO A 643 -21.14 -25.61 21.98
CA PRO A 643 -22.00 -24.46 21.73
C PRO A 643 -21.43 -23.19 22.34
N THR A 644 -21.24 -22.20 21.49
CA THR A 644 -20.68 -20.89 21.85
C THR A 644 -21.43 -19.84 21.05
N ALA A 645 -21.74 -18.69 21.64
CA ALA A 645 -22.43 -17.59 20.96
C ALA A 645 -21.63 -16.30 21.12
N GLY A 646 -21.79 -15.42 20.13
CA GLY A 646 -21.11 -14.11 20.10
C GLY A 646 -19.87 -14.09 19.23
N VAL A 647 -19.28 -12.91 19.15
CA VAL A 647 -18.09 -12.67 18.33
C VAL A 647 -16.83 -12.92 19.16
N HIS A 648 -15.98 -13.79 18.68
CA HIS A 648 -14.77 -14.26 19.33
C HIS A 648 -13.59 -14.34 18.37
N ASP A 649 -12.40 -14.43 18.92
CA ASP A 649 -11.20 -14.83 18.18
C ASP A 649 -11.07 -16.36 18.27
N VAL A 650 -10.97 -17.03 17.14
CA VAL A 650 -10.85 -18.50 17.08
C VAL A 650 -9.41 -18.87 16.77
N TYR A 651 -8.76 -19.55 17.71
CA TYR A 651 -7.38 -20.02 17.58
C TYR A 651 -7.34 -21.47 17.13
N LEU A 652 -6.72 -21.73 15.99
CA LEU A 652 -6.39 -23.05 15.49
C LEU A 652 -4.99 -23.41 16.01
N VAL A 653 -4.90 -24.33 16.95
CA VAL A 653 -3.62 -24.75 17.57
C VAL A 653 -3.24 -26.12 17.04
N PHE A 654 -2.03 -26.22 16.49
CA PHE A 654 -1.54 -27.44 15.84
C PHE A 654 -0.74 -28.30 16.79
N ARG A 655 -1.10 -29.57 16.93
CA ARG A 655 -0.50 -30.50 17.90
C ARG A 655 0.06 -31.72 17.18
N ASN A 656 1.23 -32.17 17.67
CA ASN A 656 1.76 -33.49 17.41
C ASN A 656 2.61 -33.87 18.62
N ALA A 657 2.19 -34.91 19.36
CA ALA A 657 2.86 -35.35 20.62
C ALA A 657 4.19 -36.06 20.36
N ASP A 658 4.36 -36.63 19.15
CA ASP A 658 5.52 -37.44 18.79
C ASP A 658 6.66 -36.60 18.17
N VAL A 659 6.43 -35.30 17.98
CA VAL A 659 7.38 -34.40 17.35
C VAL A 659 7.82 -33.32 18.33
N THR A 660 9.10 -33.29 18.66
CA THR A 660 9.71 -32.36 19.62
C THR A 660 10.57 -31.27 18.94
N SER A 661 10.82 -31.38 17.63
CA SER A 661 11.64 -30.45 16.84
C SER A 661 10.86 -29.86 15.67
N ASP A 662 11.33 -28.76 15.13
CA ASP A 662 10.76 -28.16 13.93
C ASP A 662 10.84 -29.12 12.74
N GLY A 663 9.85 -29.06 11.86
CA GLY A 663 9.72 -29.86 10.66
C GLY A 663 8.28 -29.90 10.19
N PHE A 664 8.08 -30.13 8.90
CA PHE A 664 6.76 -30.09 8.28
C PHE A 664 5.79 -31.11 8.93
N LEU A 665 4.73 -30.59 9.56
CA LEU A 665 3.68 -31.42 10.15
C LEU A 665 2.61 -31.73 9.09
N PHE A 666 1.92 -30.73 8.61
CA PHE A 666 0.88 -30.79 7.58
C PHE A 666 0.55 -29.39 7.06
N GLY A 667 -0.22 -29.32 5.99
CA GLY A 667 -0.78 -28.07 5.47
C GLY A 667 -2.28 -27.96 5.75
N VAL A 668 -2.79 -26.75 5.98
CA VAL A 668 -4.23 -26.48 6.11
C VAL A 668 -4.65 -25.46 5.07
N LEU A 669 -5.69 -25.77 4.31
CA LEU A 669 -6.23 -24.89 3.28
C LEU A 669 -7.39 -24.04 3.81
N THR A 670 -8.46 -24.72 4.23
CA THR A 670 -9.71 -24.05 4.65
C THR A 670 -10.23 -24.59 5.97
N ALA A 671 -10.93 -23.73 6.71
CA ALA A 671 -11.81 -24.07 7.81
C ALA A 671 -13.24 -23.69 7.42
N THR A 672 -14.11 -24.66 7.23
CA THR A 672 -15.51 -24.44 6.86
C THR A 672 -16.40 -24.62 8.09
N PHE A 673 -16.97 -23.53 8.58
CA PHE A 673 -17.89 -23.53 9.72
C PHE A 673 -19.28 -24.04 9.29
N GLU A 674 -19.90 -24.84 10.11
CA GLU A 674 -21.19 -25.47 9.83
C GLU A 674 -22.25 -25.01 10.83
N ALA A 675 -23.44 -24.69 10.34
CA ALA A 675 -24.56 -24.38 11.24
C ALA A 675 -24.92 -25.58 12.12
N THR A 676 -25.38 -25.30 13.32
CA THR A 676 -25.99 -26.33 14.21
C THR A 676 -27.14 -26.97 13.45
N ALA A 677 -27.17 -28.30 13.39
CA ALA A 677 -28.30 -29.04 12.85
C ALA A 677 -29.57 -28.64 13.64
N ARG A 678 -30.64 -28.22 12.95
CA ARG A 678 -31.95 -27.88 13.53
C ARG A 678 -32.73 -29.14 13.80
#